data_39ab44029f3e84692101412f84f571b4
#
_entry.id   39ab44029f3e84692101412f84f571b4
#
_cell.length_a   1.000
_cell.length_b   1.000
_cell.length_c   1.000
_cell.angle_alpha   90.00
_cell.angle_beta   90.00
_cell.angle_gamma   90.00
#
_symmetry.space_group_name_H-M   'P 1'
#
loop_
_entity.id
_entity.type
_entity.pdbx_description
1 polymer ?
#
loop_
_entity_poly.entity_id
_entity_poly.type
_entity_poly.pdbx_seq_one_letter_code
_entity_poly.pdbx_strand_id
1 'polypeptide(L)'
;STANPGRGRRRPVCGEGGAPRRKPVFVFPGQGSQWIGMARELLDSSPVFAQRMADCARALAPHVDWDLTAVVSGAEGAAEQDRVDVVQPALFAVMVSLAAVWRSYGVEPAAVVGHSQGEIAAACVAGILSLEDAARVVALRSRALLRLTGGGGMMSVPLPRTEVDRWLTRWKGTLSVAAVNGPLSTVVSGASDALGALHGELTEAGVKARTIPVDYASHSAQVEQVRDELARLLGEIEPRPAEVPLLSTVTGDWLTDGEADAEYWYRNLRETVRLEDAVRTLLRERYDAFLEMSPHPVLAVGIEETAEAAGADAVVVGSLRRDQGGLAHLLSSVARAFVRGVDVDWARLFDGTGARHVDLPLYPFERQRYWIDPPRAATAAGPGPGAHPVLTGTTELAADHATLFTGSLAVEDHPWLADHRVQGTILAPGTLFVSLALHAGRHTGCPHVEELTLTAPLPLAEGSRHDVQLLVGEPDAAGRRTVTVHSRPSDDAGAWVTHATGTLGTHRPAAPNAPGVPETADPLDLDAFYERCADAGYRYGPAFRPARRLHRADGDFHLDLDAPSDGGFHLHPAMLDGALHPLLLSSLDDPGATRLPFSFSGVTLYGEPVSGPVRARLTGATGGVTLYDQEGVPFARVDGVDLRRAGLRPPALHTVAWTPVTAEPAAGDLPPLTLVTDDGDGTAGSALPHPHTVHTGGLAALPAAEPVTAL
;
A
#
# COMPACT_ATOMS: atom_id res chain seq x y z
N SER A 1 -33.47 23.39 -4.95
CA SER A 1 -32.63 22.22 -5.23
C SER A 1 -31.21 22.52 -4.75
N THR A 2 -30.87 21.98 -3.60
CA THR A 2 -29.55 22.13 -2.97
C THR A 2 -28.69 20.96 -3.45
N ALA A 3 -27.70 21.26 -4.28
CA ALA A 3 -26.66 20.29 -4.68
C ALA A 3 -25.78 19.97 -3.47
N ASN A 4 -25.64 18.68 -3.19
CA ASN A 4 -24.76 18.16 -2.12
C ASN A 4 -23.31 18.15 -2.63
N PRO A 5 -22.35 18.90 -2.03
CA PRO A 5 -20.96 19.03 -2.52
C PRO A 5 -20.01 17.95 -2.02
N GLY A 6 -20.49 16.76 -1.66
CA GLY A 6 -19.70 15.77 -0.92
C GLY A 6 -19.29 14.48 -1.64
N ARG A 7 -19.38 14.37 -2.98
CA ARG A 7 -18.85 13.18 -3.69
C ARG A 7 -17.51 13.49 -4.36
N GLY A 8 -16.43 13.24 -3.64
CA GLY A 8 -15.10 13.24 -4.21
C GLY A 8 -15.03 12.28 -5.42
N ARG A 9 -14.59 12.78 -6.57
CA ARG A 9 -14.34 11.98 -7.77
C ARG A 9 -13.24 10.97 -7.47
N ARG A 10 -13.54 9.68 -7.59
CA ARG A 10 -12.55 8.61 -7.40
C ARG A 10 -11.65 8.55 -8.63
N ARG A 11 -10.36 8.27 -8.41
CA ARG A 11 -9.39 8.09 -9.50
C ARG A 11 -9.83 6.92 -10.38
N PRO A 12 -9.72 7.03 -11.72
CA PRO A 12 -9.91 5.90 -12.60
C PRO A 12 -8.84 4.83 -12.30
N VAL A 13 -9.27 3.59 -12.33
CA VAL A 13 -8.37 2.44 -12.30
C VAL A 13 -8.00 2.14 -13.74
N CYS A 14 -6.73 2.29 -14.09
CA CYS A 14 -6.21 2.09 -15.45
C CYS A 14 -5.33 0.84 -15.50
N GLY A 15 -5.36 0.11 -16.61
CA GLY A 15 -4.48 -1.02 -16.91
C GLY A 15 -4.39 -1.22 -18.42
N GLU A 16 -3.40 -2.00 -18.85
CA GLU A 16 -3.23 -2.34 -20.27
C GLU A 16 -4.38 -3.26 -20.72
N GLY A 17 -5.07 -2.89 -21.78
CA GLY A 17 -6.01 -3.78 -22.47
C GLY A 17 -5.21 -4.97 -23.04
N GLY A 18 -5.62 -6.20 -22.69
CA GLY A 18 -4.91 -7.41 -23.15
C GLY A 18 -4.00 -8.07 -22.10
N ALA A 19 -4.10 -7.68 -20.83
CA ALA A 19 -3.43 -8.42 -19.75
C ALA A 19 -3.79 -9.93 -19.83
N PRO A 20 -2.82 -10.85 -19.66
CA PRO A 20 -3.09 -12.28 -19.68
C PRO A 20 -4.13 -12.64 -18.59
N ARG A 21 -5.04 -13.56 -18.92
CA ARG A 21 -6.01 -14.07 -17.95
C ARG A 21 -5.29 -14.67 -16.75
N ARG A 22 -5.63 -14.20 -15.56
CA ARG A 22 -5.04 -14.64 -14.30
C ARG A 22 -5.97 -15.58 -13.54
N LYS A 23 -5.36 -16.45 -12.75
CA LYS A 23 -6.10 -17.36 -11.86
C LYS A 23 -6.25 -16.71 -10.48
N PRO A 24 -7.46 -16.27 -10.09
CA PRO A 24 -7.66 -15.63 -8.81
C PRO A 24 -7.60 -16.61 -7.65
N VAL A 25 -6.84 -16.26 -6.63
CA VAL A 25 -6.80 -16.92 -5.33
C VAL A 25 -7.49 -16.02 -4.32
N PHE A 26 -8.50 -16.50 -3.63
CA PHE A 26 -9.06 -15.78 -2.49
C PHE A 26 -8.23 -16.08 -1.25
N VAL A 27 -7.72 -15.00 -0.64
CA VAL A 27 -6.86 -15.04 0.54
C VAL A 27 -7.66 -14.58 1.75
N PHE A 28 -7.67 -15.39 2.80
CA PHE A 28 -8.42 -15.13 4.01
C PHE A 28 -7.44 -14.90 5.18
N PRO A 29 -7.27 -13.65 5.65
CA PRO A 29 -6.33 -13.37 6.73
C PRO A 29 -6.82 -13.86 8.09
N GLY A 30 -5.90 -13.88 9.05
CA GLY A 30 -6.21 -14.02 10.46
C GLY A 30 -6.78 -12.75 11.09
N GLN A 31 -6.53 -12.58 12.38
CA GLN A 31 -6.87 -11.39 13.14
C GLN A 31 -5.92 -10.23 12.80
N GLY A 32 -6.41 -8.98 12.90
CA GLY A 32 -5.62 -7.76 12.67
C GLY A 32 -6.22 -6.80 11.64
N SER A 33 -7.15 -7.28 10.81
CA SER A 33 -7.82 -6.47 9.79
C SER A 33 -9.06 -5.72 10.28
N GLN A 34 -9.54 -6.02 11.51
CA GLN A 34 -10.77 -5.46 12.09
C GLN A 34 -10.65 -3.97 12.40
N TRP A 35 -11.78 -3.28 12.32
CA TRP A 35 -11.97 -1.92 12.77
C TRP A 35 -13.46 -1.64 13.02
N ILE A 36 -13.77 -0.65 13.87
CA ILE A 36 -15.14 -0.35 14.30
C ILE A 36 -15.97 0.15 13.12
N GLY A 37 -17.09 -0.53 12.83
CA GLY A 37 -17.96 -0.19 11.70
C GLY A 37 -17.53 -0.75 10.35
N MET A 38 -16.61 -1.72 10.33
CA MET A 38 -16.00 -2.32 9.11
C MET A 38 -17.00 -2.87 8.09
N ALA A 39 -18.22 -3.18 8.48
CA ALA A 39 -19.26 -3.68 7.58
C ALA A 39 -20.43 -2.70 7.39
N ARG A 40 -20.51 -1.60 8.13
CA ARG A 40 -21.65 -0.69 8.16
C ARG A 40 -22.10 -0.25 6.77
N GLU A 41 -21.19 0.30 5.98
CA GLU A 41 -21.52 0.81 4.65
C GLU A 41 -21.93 -0.30 3.66
N LEU A 42 -21.34 -1.49 3.75
CA LEU A 42 -21.69 -2.60 2.87
C LEU A 42 -23.01 -3.26 3.24
N LEU A 43 -23.37 -3.29 4.52
CA LEU A 43 -24.70 -3.75 4.95
C LEU A 43 -25.81 -2.91 4.33
N ASP A 44 -25.60 -1.59 4.18
CA ASP A 44 -26.58 -0.68 3.60
C ASP A 44 -26.54 -0.65 2.06
N SER A 45 -25.37 -0.89 1.44
CA SER A 45 -25.15 -0.62 0.02
C SER A 45 -25.01 -1.87 -0.86
N SER A 46 -24.83 -3.06 -0.27
CA SER A 46 -24.70 -4.33 -1.00
C SER A 46 -25.67 -5.39 -0.50
N PRO A 47 -26.77 -5.64 -1.22
CA PRO A 47 -27.73 -6.68 -0.84
C PRO A 47 -27.10 -8.07 -0.70
N VAL A 48 -26.12 -8.42 -1.54
CA VAL A 48 -25.39 -9.69 -1.49
C VAL A 48 -24.62 -9.80 -0.20
N PHE A 49 -23.91 -8.73 0.20
CA PHE A 49 -23.17 -8.69 1.46
C PHE A 49 -24.11 -8.81 2.66
N ALA A 50 -25.19 -8.01 2.67
CA ALA A 50 -26.15 -7.99 3.77
C ALA A 50 -26.83 -9.36 3.94
N GLN A 51 -27.24 -10.00 2.84
CA GLN A 51 -27.84 -11.34 2.88
C GLN A 51 -26.85 -12.38 3.43
N ARG A 52 -25.61 -12.40 2.93
CA ARG A 52 -24.61 -13.36 3.40
C ARG A 52 -24.23 -13.12 4.85
N MET A 53 -24.18 -11.86 5.28
CA MET A 53 -23.95 -11.49 6.67
C MET A 53 -25.10 -11.97 7.57
N ALA A 54 -26.36 -11.86 7.11
CA ALA A 54 -27.51 -12.40 7.84
C ALA A 54 -27.49 -13.93 7.93
N ASP A 55 -27.01 -14.62 6.88
CA ASP A 55 -26.82 -16.07 6.91
C ASP A 55 -25.75 -16.45 7.96
N CYS A 56 -24.63 -15.72 7.99
CA CYS A 56 -23.58 -15.92 9.01
C CYS A 56 -24.10 -15.65 10.42
N ALA A 57 -24.92 -14.60 10.61
CA ALA A 57 -25.53 -14.29 11.90
C ALA A 57 -26.42 -15.45 12.40
N ARG A 58 -27.23 -16.03 11.52
CA ARG A 58 -28.06 -17.21 11.87
C ARG A 58 -27.22 -18.43 12.23
N ALA A 59 -26.15 -18.69 11.47
CA ALA A 59 -25.26 -19.82 11.74
C ALA A 59 -24.47 -19.66 13.05
N LEU A 60 -24.08 -18.42 13.39
CA LEU A 60 -23.35 -18.11 14.62
C LEU A 60 -24.24 -18.06 15.87
N ALA A 61 -25.53 -17.69 15.74
CA ALA A 61 -26.44 -17.46 16.86
C ALA A 61 -26.50 -18.62 17.89
N PRO A 62 -26.41 -19.92 17.53
CA PRO A 62 -26.36 -21.00 18.52
C PRO A 62 -25.09 -21.05 19.36
N HIS A 63 -24.04 -20.35 18.95
CA HIS A 63 -22.69 -20.50 19.49
C HIS A 63 -22.17 -19.23 20.20
N VAL A 64 -22.83 -18.07 20.02
CA VAL A 64 -22.43 -16.78 20.59
C VAL A 64 -23.57 -16.16 21.37
N ASP A 65 -23.27 -15.28 22.32
CA ASP A 65 -24.23 -14.57 23.17
C ASP A 65 -24.32 -13.05 22.83
N TRP A 66 -23.82 -12.67 21.68
CA TRP A 66 -23.77 -11.29 21.18
C TRP A 66 -24.30 -11.20 19.73
N ASP A 67 -24.70 -9.99 19.33
CA ASP A 67 -25.26 -9.73 18.00
C ASP A 67 -24.16 -9.37 17.00
N LEU A 68 -24.04 -10.20 15.93
CA LEU A 68 -23.05 -10.01 14.87
C LEU A 68 -23.21 -8.66 14.17
N THR A 69 -24.44 -8.29 13.83
CA THR A 69 -24.69 -7.05 13.08
C THR A 69 -24.34 -5.82 13.91
N ALA A 70 -24.66 -5.82 15.19
CA ALA A 70 -24.28 -4.77 16.12
C ALA A 70 -22.75 -4.60 16.21
N VAL A 71 -22.02 -5.71 16.33
CA VAL A 71 -20.54 -5.71 16.40
C VAL A 71 -19.92 -5.15 15.13
N VAL A 72 -20.26 -5.68 13.95
CA VAL A 72 -19.61 -5.30 12.69
C VAL A 72 -20.03 -3.91 12.19
N SER A 73 -21.20 -3.41 12.61
CA SER A 73 -21.63 -2.04 12.34
C SER A 73 -21.08 -1.02 13.35
N GLY A 74 -20.49 -1.47 14.46
CA GLY A 74 -20.01 -0.62 15.54
C GLY A 74 -21.16 0.13 16.25
N ALA A 75 -22.25 -0.60 16.56
CA ALA A 75 -23.39 -0.05 17.28
C ALA A 75 -23.02 0.22 18.75
N GLU A 76 -23.65 1.22 19.36
CA GLU A 76 -23.48 1.52 20.77
C GLU A 76 -23.92 0.33 21.64
N GLY A 77 -23.09 -0.06 22.61
CA GLY A 77 -23.34 -1.20 23.48
C GLY A 77 -23.09 -2.58 22.84
N ALA A 78 -22.57 -2.64 21.64
CA ALA A 78 -22.14 -3.91 21.03
C ALA A 78 -20.96 -4.55 21.80
N ALA A 79 -20.79 -5.86 21.67
CA ALA A 79 -19.66 -6.56 22.27
C ALA A 79 -18.32 -6.03 21.74
N GLU A 80 -17.33 -5.94 22.61
CA GLU A 80 -16.03 -5.34 22.30
C GLU A 80 -15.23 -6.21 21.28
N GLN A 81 -14.69 -5.57 20.25
CA GLN A 81 -13.95 -6.24 19.18
C GLN A 81 -12.51 -6.62 19.55
N ASP A 82 -12.05 -6.36 20.76
CA ASP A 82 -10.76 -6.82 21.30
C ASP A 82 -10.85 -8.24 21.88
N ARG A 83 -12.06 -8.68 22.24
CA ARG A 83 -12.31 -10.05 22.70
C ARG A 83 -12.15 -11.04 21.56
N VAL A 84 -11.32 -12.09 21.78
CA VAL A 84 -11.03 -13.10 20.75
C VAL A 84 -12.27 -13.88 20.29
N ASP A 85 -13.20 -14.15 21.20
CA ASP A 85 -14.47 -14.85 20.93
C ASP A 85 -15.53 -13.97 20.23
N VAL A 86 -15.23 -12.69 20.04
CA VAL A 86 -16.02 -11.72 19.25
C VAL A 86 -15.36 -11.45 17.92
N VAL A 87 -14.07 -11.08 17.92
CA VAL A 87 -13.39 -10.63 16.71
C VAL A 87 -13.21 -11.75 15.67
N GLN A 88 -12.92 -12.98 16.08
CA GLN A 88 -12.69 -14.05 15.11
C GLN A 88 -13.98 -14.45 14.38
N PRO A 89 -15.14 -14.69 15.04
CA PRO A 89 -16.39 -14.94 14.32
C PRO A 89 -16.88 -13.73 13.50
N ALA A 90 -16.65 -12.51 13.98
CA ALA A 90 -17.01 -11.30 13.23
C ALA A 90 -16.19 -11.17 11.93
N LEU A 91 -14.88 -11.40 11.99
CA LEU A 91 -14.01 -11.40 10.81
C LEU A 91 -14.36 -12.54 9.85
N PHE A 92 -14.63 -13.74 10.36
CA PHE A 92 -15.13 -14.87 9.55
C PHE A 92 -16.34 -14.45 8.72
N ALA A 93 -17.36 -13.88 9.36
CA ALA A 93 -18.58 -13.44 8.68
C ALA A 93 -18.30 -12.37 7.60
N VAL A 94 -17.46 -11.39 7.90
CA VAL A 94 -17.06 -10.36 6.93
C VAL A 94 -16.31 -10.98 5.75
N MET A 95 -15.36 -11.86 5.99
CA MET A 95 -14.55 -12.53 4.95
C MET A 95 -15.41 -13.36 4.00
N VAL A 96 -16.31 -14.20 4.54
CA VAL A 96 -17.24 -15.03 3.74
C VAL A 96 -18.21 -14.14 2.95
N SER A 97 -18.66 -13.03 3.55
CA SER A 97 -19.56 -12.08 2.87
C SER A 97 -18.86 -11.31 1.76
N LEU A 98 -17.60 -10.91 1.94
CA LEU A 98 -16.80 -10.29 0.89
C LEU A 98 -16.56 -11.26 -0.28
N ALA A 99 -16.25 -12.53 0.00
CA ALA A 99 -16.10 -13.54 -1.04
C ALA A 99 -17.39 -13.70 -1.87
N ALA A 100 -18.56 -13.67 -1.22
CA ALA A 100 -19.84 -13.71 -1.92
C ALA A 100 -20.04 -12.48 -2.84
N VAL A 101 -19.61 -11.30 -2.40
CA VAL A 101 -19.71 -10.09 -3.25
C VAL A 101 -18.76 -10.16 -4.44
N TRP A 102 -17.52 -10.62 -4.27
CA TRP A 102 -16.60 -10.84 -5.40
C TRP A 102 -17.19 -11.84 -6.41
N ARG A 103 -17.74 -12.96 -5.94
CA ARG A 103 -18.41 -13.96 -6.80
C ARG A 103 -19.64 -13.39 -7.50
N SER A 104 -20.37 -12.47 -6.87
CA SER A 104 -21.53 -11.82 -7.49
C SER A 104 -21.15 -10.96 -8.71
N TYR A 105 -19.90 -10.54 -8.82
CA TYR A 105 -19.33 -9.87 -10.01
C TYR A 105 -18.65 -10.85 -10.97
N GLY A 106 -18.86 -12.16 -10.82
CA GLY A 106 -18.31 -13.18 -11.70
C GLY A 106 -16.84 -13.53 -11.41
N VAL A 107 -16.25 -13.03 -10.32
CA VAL A 107 -14.88 -13.39 -9.92
C VAL A 107 -14.93 -14.68 -9.11
N GLU A 108 -14.68 -15.81 -9.76
CA GLU A 108 -14.66 -17.11 -9.10
C GLU A 108 -13.22 -17.46 -8.71
N PRO A 109 -12.97 -17.91 -7.45
CA PRO A 109 -11.65 -18.32 -7.05
C PRO A 109 -11.23 -19.61 -7.74
N ALA A 110 -10.04 -19.61 -8.33
CA ALA A 110 -9.43 -20.83 -8.87
C ALA A 110 -8.78 -21.68 -7.75
N ALA A 111 -8.46 -21.03 -6.61
CA ALA A 111 -8.02 -21.65 -5.37
C ALA A 111 -8.34 -20.72 -4.18
N VAL A 112 -8.31 -21.26 -2.98
CA VAL A 112 -8.38 -20.49 -1.74
C VAL A 112 -7.21 -20.83 -0.83
N VAL A 113 -6.80 -19.84 0.00
CA VAL A 113 -5.78 -20.01 1.04
C VAL A 113 -6.18 -19.19 2.26
N GLY A 114 -5.98 -19.73 3.44
CA GLY A 114 -6.30 -19.04 4.69
C GLY A 114 -5.10 -18.94 5.63
N HIS A 115 -5.06 -17.88 6.42
CA HIS A 115 -4.05 -17.67 7.46
C HIS A 115 -4.70 -17.91 8.83
N SER A 116 -4.27 -18.95 9.55
CA SER A 116 -4.81 -19.26 10.89
C SER A 116 -6.33 -19.39 10.86
N GLN A 117 -7.06 -18.59 11.65
CA GLN A 117 -8.53 -18.61 11.66
C GLN A 117 -9.17 -18.26 10.30
N GLY A 118 -8.46 -17.55 9.43
CA GLY A 118 -8.93 -17.28 8.07
C GLY A 118 -9.07 -18.54 7.21
N GLU A 119 -8.38 -19.63 7.56
CA GLU A 119 -8.53 -20.91 6.87
C GLU A 119 -9.92 -21.55 7.09
N ILE A 120 -10.61 -21.20 8.19
CA ILE A 120 -12.02 -21.59 8.40
C ILE A 120 -12.93 -20.93 7.36
N ALA A 121 -12.70 -19.62 7.09
CA ALA A 121 -13.44 -18.92 6.04
C ALA A 121 -13.07 -19.46 4.65
N ALA A 122 -11.80 -19.79 4.40
CA ALA A 122 -11.36 -20.45 3.18
C ALA A 122 -12.06 -21.78 2.97
N ALA A 123 -12.13 -22.63 3.99
CA ALA A 123 -12.81 -23.93 3.94
C ALA A 123 -14.32 -23.80 3.71
N CYS A 124 -14.96 -22.79 4.30
CA CYS A 124 -16.36 -22.47 4.04
C CYS A 124 -16.60 -22.04 2.58
N VAL A 125 -15.76 -21.16 2.04
CA VAL A 125 -15.88 -20.68 0.65
C VAL A 125 -15.51 -21.76 -0.36
N ALA A 126 -14.61 -22.68 0.02
CA ALA A 126 -14.25 -23.87 -0.75
C ALA A 126 -15.34 -24.96 -0.79
N GLY A 127 -16.39 -24.83 0.04
CA GLY A 127 -17.44 -25.86 0.17
C GLY A 127 -17.06 -27.04 1.07
N ILE A 128 -15.85 -27.06 1.62
CA ILE A 128 -15.35 -28.12 2.51
C ILE A 128 -16.14 -28.14 3.82
N LEU A 129 -16.45 -26.99 4.39
CA LEU A 129 -17.34 -26.84 5.53
C LEU A 129 -18.66 -26.22 5.11
N SER A 130 -19.77 -26.71 5.69
CA SER A 130 -21.02 -25.96 5.65
C SER A 130 -20.85 -24.62 6.38
N LEU A 131 -21.76 -23.66 6.14
CA LEU A 131 -21.74 -22.40 6.86
C LEU A 131 -21.91 -22.63 8.37
N GLU A 132 -22.78 -23.57 8.72
CA GLU A 132 -23.09 -23.97 10.10
C GLU A 132 -21.87 -24.59 10.78
N ASP A 133 -21.16 -25.53 10.12
CA ASP A 133 -19.96 -26.15 10.66
C ASP A 133 -18.82 -25.13 10.80
N ALA A 134 -18.63 -24.26 9.79
CA ALA A 134 -17.62 -23.22 9.84
C ALA A 134 -17.89 -22.19 10.97
N ALA A 135 -19.16 -21.78 11.13
CA ALA A 135 -19.59 -20.93 12.25
C ALA A 135 -19.35 -21.61 13.60
N ARG A 136 -19.66 -22.91 13.72
CA ARG A 136 -19.36 -23.71 14.90
C ARG A 136 -17.85 -23.74 15.20
N VAL A 137 -17.03 -24.06 14.19
CA VAL A 137 -15.57 -24.12 14.34
C VAL A 137 -15.03 -22.78 14.82
N VAL A 138 -15.34 -21.67 14.13
CA VAL A 138 -14.77 -20.36 14.49
C VAL A 138 -15.23 -19.88 15.87
N ALA A 139 -16.50 -20.05 16.22
CA ALA A 139 -17.04 -19.61 17.50
C ALA A 139 -16.52 -20.46 18.68
N LEU A 140 -16.52 -21.79 18.56
CA LEU A 140 -16.09 -22.65 19.65
C LEU A 140 -14.57 -22.64 19.85
N ARG A 141 -13.81 -22.56 18.73
CA ARG A 141 -12.36 -22.41 18.77
C ARG A 141 -11.94 -21.09 19.44
N SER A 142 -12.55 -19.97 19.05
CA SER A 142 -12.22 -18.66 19.64
C SER A 142 -12.62 -18.59 21.12
N ARG A 143 -13.74 -19.20 21.51
CA ARG A 143 -14.16 -19.30 22.91
C ARG A 143 -13.19 -20.17 23.75
N ALA A 144 -12.66 -21.26 23.18
CA ALA A 144 -11.63 -22.05 23.85
C ALA A 144 -10.34 -21.27 24.13
N LEU A 145 -9.99 -20.31 23.25
CA LEU A 145 -8.84 -19.42 23.42
C LEU A 145 -8.94 -18.52 24.65
N LEU A 146 -10.14 -18.19 25.13
CA LEU A 146 -10.32 -17.39 26.37
C LEU A 146 -9.65 -18.04 27.59
N ARG A 147 -9.47 -19.36 27.57
CA ARG A 147 -8.74 -20.07 28.65
C ARG A 147 -7.24 -19.82 28.63
N LEU A 148 -6.70 -19.33 27.54
CA LEU A 148 -5.29 -19.06 27.34
C LEU A 148 -4.94 -17.55 27.52
N THR A 149 -5.96 -16.70 27.77
CA THR A 149 -5.76 -15.27 27.95
C THR A 149 -4.92 -14.95 29.19
N GLY A 150 -4.07 -13.91 29.08
CA GLY A 150 -3.19 -13.45 30.15
C GLY A 150 -1.89 -14.26 30.33
N GLY A 151 -1.73 -15.43 29.64
CA GLY A 151 -0.57 -16.31 29.81
C GLY A 151 0.46 -16.23 28.69
N GLY A 152 0.20 -15.49 27.63
CA GLY A 152 1.07 -15.47 26.45
C GLY A 152 0.87 -14.26 25.58
N GLY A 153 1.57 -14.23 24.45
CA GLY A 153 1.50 -13.14 23.47
C GLY A 153 2.08 -13.55 22.13
N MET A 154 2.14 -12.57 21.24
CA MET A 154 2.72 -12.73 19.90
C MET A 154 3.56 -11.51 19.53
N MET A 155 4.57 -11.71 18.71
CA MET A 155 5.48 -10.67 18.25
C MET A 155 5.83 -10.87 16.78
N SER A 156 5.70 -9.82 15.98
CA SER A 156 6.18 -9.78 14.60
C SER A 156 7.67 -9.44 14.57
N VAL A 157 8.45 -10.23 13.87
CA VAL A 157 9.91 -10.10 13.74
C VAL A 157 10.23 -9.96 12.25
N PRO A 158 10.83 -8.84 11.80
CA PRO A 158 11.16 -8.61 10.39
C PRO A 158 12.47 -9.33 9.99
N LEU A 159 12.49 -10.64 10.18
CA LEU A 159 13.59 -11.52 9.83
C LEU A 159 13.09 -12.79 9.14
N PRO A 160 13.93 -13.43 8.32
CA PRO A 160 13.62 -14.74 7.75
C PRO A 160 13.45 -15.79 8.85
N ARG A 161 12.60 -16.77 8.59
CA ARG A 161 12.38 -17.90 9.51
C ARG A 161 13.67 -18.53 10.02
N THR A 162 14.63 -18.77 9.14
CA THR A 162 15.91 -19.41 9.48
C THR A 162 16.74 -18.61 10.49
N GLU A 163 16.63 -17.31 10.51
CA GLU A 163 17.28 -16.44 11.49
C GLU A 163 16.50 -16.44 12.81
N VAL A 164 15.16 -16.35 12.74
CA VAL A 164 14.31 -16.44 13.94
C VAL A 164 14.50 -17.78 14.65
N ASP A 165 14.59 -18.90 13.93
CA ASP A 165 14.86 -20.22 14.52
C ASP A 165 16.19 -20.24 15.32
N ARG A 166 17.23 -19.50 14.87
CA ARG A 166 18.48 -19.36 15.61
C ARG A 166 18.29 -18.59 16.92
N TRP A 167 17.54 -17.50 16.89
CA TRP A 167 17.18 -16.75 18.08
C TRP A 167 16.38 -17.60 19.08
N LEU A 168 15.44 -18.44 18.59
CA LEU A 168 14.60 -19.28 19.41
C LEU A 168 15.30 -20.52 19.99
N THR A 169 16.54 -20.81 19.61
CA THR A 169 17.25 -22.02 20.03
C THR A 169 17.30 -22.16 21.56
N ARG A 170 17.46 -21.08 22.30
CA ARG A 170 17.48 -21.05 23.76
C ARG A 170 16.09 -21.00 24.43
N TRP A 171 15.05 -20.74 23.64
CA TRP A 171 13.68 -20.61 24.09
C TRP A 171 12.81 -21.84 23.76
N LYS A 172 13.44 -22.99 23.46
CA LYS A 172 12.73 -24.23 23.09
C LYS A 172 11.68 -24.60 24.12
N GLY A 173 10.44 -24.85 23.64
CA GLY A 173 9.30 -25.20 24.49
C GLY A 173 8.57 -24.02 25.14
N THR A 174 9.17 -22.82 25.13
CA THR A 174 8.56 -21.60 25.69
C THR A 174 8.08 -20.64 24.60
N LEU A 175 8.86 -20.51 23.51
CA LEU A 175 8.53 -19.75 22.33
C LEU A 175 8.47 -20.66 21.10
N SER A 176 7.61 -20.29 20.16
CA SER A 176 7.41 -21.01 18.89
C SER A 176 7.32 -20.01 17.74
N VAL A 177 7.71 -20.43 16.53
CA VAL A 177 7.34 -19.69 15.32
C VAL A 177 5.85 -19.91 15.07
N ALA A 178 5.07 -18.84 15.18
CA ALA A 178 3.63 -18.87 15.00
C ALA A 178 3.22 -18.80 13.52
N ALA A 179 3.88 -17.94 12.76
CA ALA A 179 3.60 -17.78 11.34
C ALA A 179 4.84 -17.35 10.57
N VAL A 180 4.90 -17.74 9.30
CA VAL A 180 5.86 -17.25 8.30
C VAL A 180 5.04 -16.60 7.17
N ASN A 181 4.96 -15.27 7.20
CA ASN A 181 4.07 -14.51 6.32
C ASN A 181 4.75 -14.04 5.03
N GLY A 182 6.05 -14.09 4.99
CA GLY A 182 6.88 -13.69 3.85
C GLY A 182 8.36 -13.84 4.16
N PRO A 183 9.25 -13.55 3.20
CA PRO A 183 10.69 -13.77 3.31
C PRO A 183 11.35 -13.07 4.50
N LEU A 184 10.81 -11.91 4.89
CA LEU A 184 11.28 -11.09 6.03
C LEU A 184 10.16 -10.83 7.05
N SER A 185 9.20 -11.74 7.15
CA SER A 185 8.04 -11.55 8.04
C SER A 185 7.71 -12.83 8.78
N THR A 186 8.25 -12.97 9.98
CA THR A 186 8.04 -14.11 10.87
C THR A 186 7.34 -13.63 12.15
N VAL A 187 6.38 -14.41 12.64
CA VAL A 187 5.68 -14.16 13.90
C VAL A 187 6.11 -15.21 14.91
N VAL A 188 6.44 -14.75 16.13
CA VAL A 188 6.80 -15.59 17.27
C VAL A 188 5.67 -15.52 18.30
N SER A 189 5.32 -16.64 18.91
CA SER A 189 4.34 -16.74 20.00
C SER A 189 4.86 -17.54 21.17
N GLY A 190 4.32 -17.28 22.37
CA GLY A 190 4.67 -18.00 23.58
C GLY A 190 4.45 -17.19 24.85
N ALA A 191 5.14 -17.55 25.92
CA ALA A 191 5.01 -16.92 27.23
C ALA A 191 5.43 -15.43 27.17
N SER A 192 4.65 -14.55 27.81
CA SER A 192 4.83 -13.10 27.78
C SER A 192 6.23 -12.67 28.25
N ASP A 193 6.75 -13.26 29.34
CA ASP A 193 8.06 -12.93 29.86
C ASP A 193 9.19 -13.31 28.88
N ALA A 194 9.06 -14.47 28.23
CA ALA A 194 10.02 -14.95 27.25
C ALA A 194 10.00 -14.07 25.99
N LEU A 195 8.81 -13.62 25.55
CA LEU A 195 8.67 -12.69 24.44
C LEU A 195 9.26 -11.32 24.78
N GLY A 196 9.07 -10.84 26.01
CA GLY A 196 9.65 -9.59 26.48
C GLY A 196 11.18 -9.63 26.48
N ALA A 197 11.77 -10.73 26.95
CA ALA A 197 13.22 -10.93 26.95
C ALA A 197 13.76 -11.03 25.51
N LEU A 198 13.11 -11.81 24.64
CA LEU A 198 13.49 -11.89 23.22
C LEU A 198 13.38 -10.51 22.52
N HIS A 199 12.34 -9.75 22.83
CA HIS A 199 12.16 -8.41 22.27
C HIS A 199 13.32 -7.47 22.67
N GLY A 200 13.77 -7.55 23.94
CA GLY A 200 14.95 -6.80 24.41
C GLY A 200 16.20 -7.15 23.62
N GLU A 201 16.49 -8.45 23.48
CA GLU A 201 17.66 -8.94 22.73
C GLU A 201 17.63 -8.54 21.26
N LEU A 202 16.46 -8.66 20.60
CA LEU A 202 16.28 -8.22 19.20
C LEU A 202 16.49 -6.72 19.05
N THR A 203 16.01 -5.93 20.02
CA THR A 203 16.18 -4.48 20.03
C THR A 203 17.65 -4.10 20.18
N GLU A 204 18.39 -4.76 21.08
CA GLU A 204 19.83 -4.56 21.25
C GLU A 204 20.62 -4.94 19.98
N ALA A 205 20.13 -5.92 19.22
CA ALA A 205 20.69 -6.32 17.94
C ALA A 205 20.24 -5.41 16.77
N GLY A 206 19.45 -4.37 17.01
CA GLY A 206 18.95 -3.45 15.99
C GLY A 206 17.76 -3.98 15.17
N VAL A 207 17.15 -5.11 15.58
CA VAL A 207 15.98 -5.68 14.91
C VAL A 207 14.70 -5.03 15.43
N LYS A 208 13.90 -4.44 14.55
CA LYS A 208 12.66 -3.73 14.88
C LYS A 208 11.48 -4.70 15.03
N ALA A 209 11.51 -5.55 16.06
CA ALA A 209 10.37 -6.42 16.38
C ALA A 209 9.22 -5.62 16.99
N ARG A 210 7.97 -6.05 16.74
CA ARG A 210 6.74 -5.38 17.24
C ARG A 210 5.84 -6.38 17.95
N THR A 211 5.41 -6.07 19.16
CA THR A 211 4.41 -6.85 19.87
C THR A 211 3.05 -6.71 19.18
N ILE A 212 2.38 -7.84 18.96
CA ILE A 212 1.01 -7.88 18.45
C ILE A 212 0.06 -7.74 19.66
N PRO A 213 -1.01 -6.91 19.58
CA PRO A 213 -1.90 -6.64 20.70
C PRO A 213 -2.87 -7.81 20.92
N VAL A 214 -2.34 -8.93 21.38
CA VAL A 214 -3.07 -10.13 21.83
C VAL A 214 -2.44 -10.62 23.13
N ASP A 215 -3.25 -11.19 24.00
CA ASP A 215 -2.87 -11.64 25.35
C ASP A 215 -2.84 -13.19 25.50
N TYR A 216 -2.78 -13.90 24.39
CA TYR A 216 -2.69 -15.36 24.29
C TYR A 216 -1.67 -15.77 23.22
N ALA A 217 -1.14 -16.99 23.35
CA ALA A 217 -0.15 -17.54 22.43
C ALA A 217 -0.73 -18.65 21.57
N SER A 218 -1.48 -18.31 20.50
CA SER A 218 -1.81 -19.29 19.46
C SER A 218 -0.55 -19.74 18.71
N HIS A 219 -0.64 -20.89 18.06
CA HIS A 219 0.48 -21.52 17.33
C HIS A 219 1.71 -21.81 18.23
N SER A 220 1.46 -22.16 19.48
CA SER A 220 2.47 -22.52 20.48
C SER A 220 2.04 -23.73 21.29
N ALA A 221 2.95 -24.24 22.16
CA ALA A 221 2.64 -25.35 23.05
C ALA A 221 1.50 -25.06 24.05
N GLN A 222 1.19 -23.77 24.33
CA GLN A 222 0.08 -23.43 25.24
C GLN A 222 -1.29 -23.91 24.72
N VAL A 223 -1.45 -24.03 23.39
CA VAL A 223 -2.69 -24.54 22.76
C VAL A 223 -3.00 -25.98 23.17
N GLU A 224 -2.03 -26.77 23.58
CA GLU A 224 -2.23 -28.16 24.03
C GLU A 224 -3.21 -28.26 25.20
N GLN A 225 -3.33 -27.21 26.03
CA GLN A 225 -4.25 -27.15 27.16
C GLN A 225 -5.74 -27.20 26.74
N VAL A 226 -6.06 -26.86 25.51
CA VAL A 226 -7.44 -26.82 24.97
C VAL A 226 -7.72 -27.93 23.96
N ARG A 227 -6.77 -28.86 23.73
CA ARG A 227 -6.88 -29.92 22.72
C ARG A 227 -8.11 -30.81 22.93
N ASP A 228 -8.25 -31.38 24.11
CA ASP A 228 -9.35 -32.34 24.42
C ASP A 228 -10.71 -31.65 24.38
N GLU A 229 -10.75 -30.37 24.78
CA GLU A 229 -11.95 -29.55 24.69
C GLU A 229 -12.34 -29.31 23.23
N LEU A 230 -11.39 -28.90 22.38
CA LEU A 230 -11.62 -28.70 20.95
C LEU A 230 -12.06 -29.99 20.26
N ALA A 231 -11.41 -31.10 20.52
CA ALA A 231 -11.78 -32.39 19.95
C ALA A 231 -13.24 -32.75 20.27
N ARG A 232 -13.67 -32.53 21.53
CA ARG A 232 -15.05 -32.74 21.95
C ARG A 232 -16.04 -31.79 21.32
N LEU A 233 -15.70 -30.50 21.23
CA LEU A 233 -16.59 -29.45 20.72
C LEU A 233 -16.78 -29.55 19.20
N LEU A 234 -15.75 -29.98 18.48
CA LEU A 234 -15.71 -30.04 17.02
C LEU A 234 -15.90 -31.44 16.44
N GLY A 235 -16.12 -32.47 17.30
CA GLY A 235 -16.25 -33.86 16.85
C GLY A 235 -17.46 -34.20 15.97
N GLU A 236 -18.41 -33.27 15.83
CA GLU A 236 -19.61 -33.46 15.01
C GLU A 236 -19.52 -32.73 13.63
N ILE A 237 -18.40 -32.07 13.30
CA ILE A 237 -18.23 -31.44 11.98
C ILE A 237 -18.06 -32.52 10.89
N GLU A 238 -18.70 -32.29 9.74
CA GLU A 238 -18.68 -33.23 8.62
C GLU A 238 -18.02 -32.54 7.38
N PRO A 239 -16.69 -32.70 7.19
CA PRO A 239 -16.01 -32.16 6.02
C PRO A 239 -16.56 -32.77 4.72
N ARG A 240 -16.73 -31.93 3.72
CA ARG A 240 -17.21 -32.28 2.38
C ARG A 240 -16.09 -32.23 1.36
N PRO A 241 -16.22 -32.88 0.20
CA PRO A 241 -15.32 -32.65 -0.93
C PRO A 241 -15.25 -31.17 -1.32
N ALA A 242 -14.04 -30.71 -1.62
CA ALA A 242 -13.82 -29.33 -2.00
C ALA A 242 -14.45 -29.00 -3.37
N GLU A 243 -15.24 -27.95 -3.44
CA GLU A 243 -15.71 -27.36 -4.72
C GLU A 243 -14.62 -26.48 -5.35
N VAL A 244 -13.82 -25.82 -4.51
CA VAL A 244 -12.67 -25.01 -4.89
C VAL A 244 -11.42 -25.54 -4.14
N PRO A 245 -10.30 -25.78 -4.81
CA PRO A 245 -9.09 -26.27 -4.15
C PRO A 245 -8.63 -25.34 -3.02
N LEU A 246 -8.35 -25.91 -1.83
CA LEU A 246 -7.80 -25.19 -0.70
C LEU A 246 -6.35 -25.63 -0.49
N LEU A 247 -5.43 -24.65 -0.53
CA LEU A 247 -4.04 -24.88 -0.13
C LEU A 247 -3.90 -24.58 1.36
N SER A 248 -3.62 -25.65 2.14
CA SER A 248 -3.52 -25.55 3.59
C SER A 248 -2.21 -24.87 4.03
N THR A 249 -2.32 -23.88 4.90
CA THR A 249 -1.15 -23.27 5.57
C THR A 249 -0.69 -24.06 6.79
N VAL A 250 -1.40 -25.12 7.17
CA VAL A 250 -1.01 -26.09 8.22
C VAL A 250 -0.06 -27.11 7.65
N THR A 251 -0.47 -27.78 6.56
CA THR A 251 0.31 -28.86 5.94
C THR A 251 1.31 -28.35 4.91
N GLY A 252 1.03 -27.21 4.26
CA GLY A 252 1.78 -26.69 3.12
C GLY A 252 1.41 -27.35 1.80
N ASP A 253 0.35 -28.15 1.77
CA ASP A 253 -0.13 -28.95 0.64
C ASP A 253 -1.61 -28.72 0.38
N TRP A 254 -2.09 -29.18 -0.79
CA TRP A 254 -3.51 -29.16 -1.09
C TRP A 254 -4.27 -30.04 -0.11
N LEU A 255 -5.35 -29.50 0.46
CA LEU A 255 -6.18 -30.25 1.41
C LEU A 255 -6.99 -31.29 0.65
N THR A 256 -6.94 -32.54 1.12
CA THR A 256 -7.68 -33.65 0.54
C THR A 256 -9.04 -33.86 1.23
N ASP A 257 -9.96 -34.58 0.56
CA ASP A 257 -11.30 -34.79 1.05
C ASP A 257 -11.29 -35.47 2.43
N GLY A 258 -12.08 -34.94 3.34
CA GLY A 258 -12.23 -35.48 4.71
C GLY A 258 -11.17 -35.03 5.71
N GLU A 259 -10.11 -34.34 5.32
CA GLU A 259 -9.02 -33.95 6.24
C GLU A 259 -9.38 -32.79 7.18
N ALA A 260 -10.38 -31.96 6.86
CA ALA A 260 -10.76 -30.80 7.66
C ALA A 260 -11.59 -31.14 8.90
N ASP A 261 -11.23 -32.20 9.63
CA ASP A 261 -11.87 -32.71 10.84
C ASP A 261 -11.47 -31.90 12.10
N ALA A 262 -11.92 -32.36 13.26
CA ALA A 262 -11.63 -31.72 14.55
C ALA A 262 -10.12 -31.66 14.86
N GLU A 263 -9.36 -32.72 14.51
CA GLU A 263 -7.91 -32.74 14.69
C GLU A 263 -7.19 -31.77 13.77
N TYR A 264 -7.68 -31.62 12.55
CA TYR A 264 -7.16 -30.61 11.64
C TYR A 264 -7.31 -29.19 12.22
N TRP A 265 -8.47 -28.85 12.78
CA TRP A 265 -8.70 -27.51 13.35
C TRP A 265 -7.93 -27.28 14.64
N TYR A 266 -7.64 -28.35 15.41
CA TYR A 266 -6.68 -28.25 16.48
C TYR A 266 -5.26 -27.99 15.97
N ARG A 267 -4.80 -28.70 14.94
CA ARG A 267 -3.50 -28.49 14.30
C ARG A 267 -3.39 -27.09 13.70
N ASN A 268 -4.45 -26.61 13.06
CA ASN A 268 -4.53 -25.25 12.55
C ASN A 268 -4.31 -24.19 13.65
N LEU A 269 -4.77 -24.41 14.85
CA LEU A 269 -4.54 -23.53 16.00
C LEU A 269 -3.14 -23.71 16.61
N ARG A 270 -2.57 -24.91 16.56
CA ARG A 270 -1.35 -25.33 17.26
C ARG A 270 -0.08 -25.15 16.43
N GLU A 271 -0.13 -25.48 15.15
CA GLU A 271 1.04 -25.52 14.27
C GLU A 271 1.36 -24.16 13.66
N THR A 272 2.59 -24.01 13.13
CA THR A 272 3.04 -22.80 12.43
C THR A 272 2.22 -22.57 11.16
N VAL A 273 1.73 -21.37 10.96
CA VAL A 273 1.11 -20.94 9.70
C VAL A 273 2.18 -20.74 8.62
N ARG A 274 2.12 -21.52 7.53
CA ARG A 274 3.10 -21.53 6.45
C ARG A 274 2.63 -20.72 5.24
N LEU A 275 2.33 -19.44 5.44
CA LEU A 275 1.78 -18.64 4.33
C LEU A 275 2.80 -18.44 3.21
N GLU A 276 4.05 -18.15 3.53
CA GLU A 276 5.09 -17.99 2.51
C GLU A 276 5.22 -19.24 1.63
N ASP A 277 5.27 -20.44 2.24
CA ASP A 277 5.37 -21.70 1.51
C ASP A 277 4.15 -21.91 0.60
N ALA A 278 2.94 -21.63 1.11
CA ALA A 278 1.70 -21.71 0.35
C ALA A 278 1.69 -20.75 -0.85
N VAL A 279 2.08 -19.49 -0.65
CA VAL A 279 2.18 -18.51 -1.74
C VAL A 279 3.21 -18.96 -2.80
N ARG A 280 4.38 -19.46 -2.38
CA ARG A 280 5.38 -19.99 -3.31
C ARG A 280 4.86 -21.19 -4.11
N THR A 281 4.07 -22.07 -3.47
CA THR A 281 3.44 -23.21 -4.16
C THR A 281 2.42 -22.72 -5.19
N LEU A 282 1.54 -21.79 -4.81
CA LEU A 282 0.56 -21.19 -5.71
C LEU A 282 1.22 -20.52 -6.94
N LEU A 283 2.27 -19.73 -6.70
CA LEU A 283 3.02 -19.08 -7.79
C LEU A 283 3.65 -20.08 -8.76
N ARG A 284 4.26 -21.18 -8.24
CA ARG A 284 4.83 -22.26 -9.08
C ARG A 284 3.77 -22.93 -9.95
N GLU A 285 2.55 -23.06 -9.45
CA GLU A 285 1.40 -23.63 -10.17
C GLU A 285 0.62 -22.62 -10.99
N ARG A 286 1.19 -21.43 -11.19
CA ARG A 286 0.60 -20.36 -12.00
C ARG A 286 -0.71 -19.79 -11.46
N TYR A 287 -0.88 -19.74 -10.16
CA TYR A 287 -1.86 -18.90 -9.49
C TYR A 287 -1.19 -17.58 -9.18
N ASP A 288 -1.60 -16.51 -9.84
CA ASP A 288 -0.85 -15.26 -9.91
C ASP A 288 -1.70 -14.01 -9.60
N ALA A 289 -2.94 -14.18 -9.15
CA ALA A 289 -3.78 -13.09 -8.68
C ALA A 289 -4.33 -13.40 -7.27
N PHE A 290 -3.87 -12.67 -6.26
CA PHE A 290 -4.23 -12.84 -4.86
C PHE A 290 -5.20 -11.75 -4.45
N LEU A 291 -6.43 -12.14 -4.09
CA LEU A 291 -7.50 -11.23 -3.68
C LEU A 291 -7.77 -11.43 -2.19
N GLU A 292 -7.38 -10.47 -1.37
CA GLU A 292 -7.54 -10.58 0.08
C GLU A 292 -8.96 -10.20 0.51
N MET A 293 -9.68 -11.19 1.05
CA MET A 293 -11.05 -11.06 1.55
C MET A 293 -11.02 -10.52 2.98
N SER A 294 -10.84 -9.22 3.13
CA SER A 294 -10.69 -8.61 4.45
C SER A 294 -11.19 -7.17 4.50
N PRO A 295 -11.58 -6.66 5.69
CA PRO A 295 -11.94 -5.25 5.87
C PRO A 295 -10.74 -4.30 5.82
N HIS A 296 -9.51 -4.84 5.88
CA HIS A 296 -8.25 -4.13 5.69
C HIS A 296 -7.16 -5.15 5.32
N PRO A 297 -6.36 -4.94 4.25
CA PRO A 297 -5.34 -5.91 3.86
C PRO A 297 -4.21 -5.95 4.89
N VAL A 298 -3.90 -7.16 5.35
CA VAL A 298 -2.82 -7.41 6.32
C VAL A 298 -1.79 -8.43 5.83
N LEU A 299 -2.12 -9.20 4.78
CA LEU A 299 -1.23 -10.20 4.18
C LEU A 299 -0.62 -9.73 2.85
N ALA A 300 -1.19 -8.70 2.24
CA ALA A 300 -0.81 -8.23 0.92
C ALA A 300 0.71 -8.00 0.78
N VAL A 301 1.32 -7.34 1.76
CA VAL A 301 2.77 -7.04 1.74
C VAL A 301 3.61 -8.31 1.73
N GLY A 302 3.30 -9.28 2.61
CA GLY A 302 4.05 -10.55 2.66
C GLY A 302 3.90 -11.38 1.39
N ILE A 303 2.72 -11.33 0.75
CA ILE A 303 2.48 -11.98 -0.53
C ILE A 303 3.27 -11.30 -1.65
N GLU A 304 3.27 -9.97 -1.71
CA GLU A 304 4.05 -9.18 -2.68
C GLU A 304 5.55 -9.45 -2.54
N GLU A 305 6.08 -9.41 -1.32
CA GLU A 305 7.49 -9.73 -1.03
C GLU A 305 7.86 -11.18 -1.43
N THR A 306 6.95 -12.13 -1.18
CA THR A 306 7.16 -13.52 -1.58
C THR A 306 7.15 -13.69 -3.10
N ALA A 307 6.24 -13.00 -3.80
CA ALA A 307 6.19 -12.99 -5.25
C ALA A 307 7.45 -12.36 -5.86
N GLU A 308 7.90 -11.23 -5.31
CA GLU A 308 9.15 -10.57 -5.70
C GLU A 308 10.35 -11.51 -5.52
N ALA A 309 10.47 -12.14 -4.34
CA ALA A 309 11.55 -13.09 -4.05
C ALA A 309 11.50 -14.35 -4.92
N ALA A 310 10.34 -14.70 -5.46
CA ALA A 310 10.16 -15.79 -6.42
C ALA A 310 10.36 -15.34 -7.88
N GLY A 311 10.57 -14.06 -8.15
CA GLY A 311 10.67 -13.51 -9.52
C GLY A 311 9.35 -13.61 -10.30
N ALA A 312 8.20 -13.66 -9.61
CA ALA A 312 6.90 -13.86 -10.22
C ALA A 312 6.13 -12.52 -10.36
N ASP A 313 5.50 -12.31 -11.51
CA ASP A 313 4.58 -11.19 -11.73
C ASP A 313 3.21 -11.55 -11.13
N ALA A 314 2.96 -11.16 -9.89
CA ALA A 314 1.71 -11.40 -9.19
C ALA A 314 0.89 -10.12 -9.00
N VAL A 315 -0.43 -10.28 -8.99
CA VAL A 315 -1.39 -9.23 -8.67
C VAL A 315 -1.89 -9.45 -7.24
N VAL A 316 -1.74 -8.47 -6.37
CA VAL A 316 -2.27 -8.52 -5.01
C VAL A 316 -3.24 -7.38 -4.81
N VAL A 317 -4.48 -7.69 -4.39
CA VAL A 317 -5.56 -6.70 -4.21
C VAL A 317 -6.31 -6.99 -2.92
N GLY A 318 -6.38 -6.02 -2.02
CA GLY A 318 -7.28 -6.07 -0.86
C GLY A 318 -8.70 -5.64 -1.23
N SER A 319 -9.71 -6.25 -0.60
CA SER A 319 -11.13 -5.94 -0.85
C SER A 319 -11.51 -4.55 -0.35
N LEU A 320 -11.25 -4.27 0.92
CA LEU A 320 -11.56 -3.00 1.58
C LEU A 320 -10.31 -2.38 2.21
N ARG A 321 -10.46 -1.22 2.81
CA ARG A 321 -9.43 -0.54 3.60
C ARG A 321 -10.06 0.08 4.83
N ARG A 322 -9.30 0.22 5.91
CA ARG A 322 -9.74 0.90 7.13
C ARG A 322 -10.34 2.27 6.78
N ASP A 323 -11.49 2.58 7.35
CA ASP A 323 -12.27 3.80 7.12
C ASP A 323 -12.76 3.99 5.66
N GLN A 324 -12.66 2.95 4.82
CA GLN A 324 -13.14 2.88 3.45
C GLN A 324 -13.87 1.55 3.23
N GLY A 325 -14.90 1.29 4.02
CA GLY A 325 -15.66 0.04 4.06
C GLY A 325 -16.79 -0.06 3.04
N GLY A 326 -16.98 0.94 2.16
CA GLY A 326 -18.14 1.03 1.28
C GLY A 326 -17.99 0.32 -0.07
N LEU A 327 -19.15 0.08 -0.73
CA LEU A 327 -19.24 -0.57 -2.03
C LEU A 327 -18.37 0.10 -3.10
N ALA A 328 -18.26 1.40 -3.05
CA ALA A 328 -17.47 2.14 -4.01
C ALA A 328 -15.96 1.88 -3.88
N HIS A 329 -15.41 1.61 -2.67
CA HIS A 329 -14.02 1.16 -2.52
C HIS A 329 -13.86 -0.27 -3.03
N LEU A 330 -14.80 -1.15 -2.69
CA LEU A 330 -14.81 -2.53 -3.17
C LEU A 330 -14.81 -2.58 -4.70
N LEU A 331 -15.68 -1.80 -5.37
CA LEU A 331 -15.71 -1.71 -6.84
C LEU A 331 -14.39 -1.18 -7.42
N SER A 332 -13.72 -0.27 -6.73
CA SER A 332 -12.37 0.18 -7.12
C SER A 332 -11.33 -0.96 -6.99
N SER A 333 -11.49 -1.84 -6.01
CA SER A 333 -10.66 -3.05 -5.85
C SER A 333 -10.94 -4.07 -6.96
N VAL A 334 -12.22 -4.31 -7.27
CA VAL A 334 -12.64 -5.16 -8.40
C VAL A 334 -12.08 -4.61 -9.72
N ALA A 335 -12.16 -3.30 -9.94
CA ALA A 335 -11.62 -2.66 -11.14
C ALA A 335 -10.08 -2.80 -11.21
N ARG A 336 -9.36 -2.69 -10.07
CA ARG A 336 -7.92 -2.92 -10.02
C ARG A 336 -7.53 -4.37 -10.38
N ALA A 337 -8.32 -5.33 -9.93
CA ALA A 337 -8.12 -6.72 -10.31
C ALA A 337 -8.38 -6.94 -11.80
N PHE A 338 -9.47 -6.36 -12.33
CA PHE A 338 -9.85 -6.45 -13.74
C PHE A 338 -8.76 -5.92 -14.68
N VAL A 339 -8.26 -4.72 -14.47
CA VAL A 339 -7.21 -4.13 -15.32
C VAL A 339 -5.84 -4.85 -15.19
N ARG A 340 -5.73 -5.79 -14.27
CA ARG A 340 -4.58 -6.66 -14.09
C ARG A 340 -4.81 -8.09 -14.58
N GLY A 341 -5.93 -8.35 -15.30
CA GLY A 341 -6.22 -9.61 -15.97
C GLY A 341 -7.11 -10.59 -15.19
N VAL A 342 -7.74 -10.17 -14.10
CA VAL A 342 -8.79 -10.96 -13.45
C VAL A 342 -10.10 -10.75 -14.17
N ASP A 343 -10.76 -11.82 -14.61
CA ASP A 343 -12.05 -11.74 -15.28
C ASP A 343 -13.14 -11.20 -14.34
N VAL A 344 -13.88 -10.20 -14.79
CA VAL A 344 -15.00 -9.59 -14.06
C VAL A 344 -16.20 -9.43 -15.01
N ASP A 345 -17.36 -9.89 -14.58
CA ASP A 345 -18.61 -9.72 -15.30
C ASP A 345 -19.26 -8.38 -14.91
N TRP A 346 -18.87 -7.32 -15.58
CA TRP A 346 -19.38 -5.97 -15.33
C TRP A 346 -20.87 -5.83 -15.64
N ALA A 347 -21.49 -6.71 -16.47
CA ALA A 347 -22.92 -6.66 -16.74
C ALA A 347 -23.74 -6.86 -15.47
N ARG A 348 -23.28 -7.72 -14.56
CA ARG A 348 -23.93 -7.98 -13.27
C ARG A 348 -24.03 -6.75 -12.36
N LEU A 349 -23.15 -5.75 -12.54
CA LEU A 349 -23.22 -4.49 -11.78
C LEU A 349 -24.49 -3.70 -12.11
N PHE A 350 -25.02 -3.90 -13.31
CA PHE A 350 -26.19 -3.18 -13.80
C PHE A 350 -27.50 -3.99 -13.67
N ASP A 351 -27.43 -5.24 -13.18
CA ASP A 351 -28.61 -6.08 -12.98
C ASP A 351 -29.59 -5.40 -12.02
N GLY A 352 -30.84 -5.35 -12.42
CA GLY A 352 -31.94 -4.75 -11.64
C GLY A 352 -31.92 -3.22 -11.57
N THR A 353 -30.91 -2.53 -12.13
CA THR A 353 -30.82 -1.05 -12.12
C THR A 353 -31.73 -0.39 -13.17
N GLY A 354 -32.27 -1.16 -14.13
CA GLY A 354 -32.94 -0.61 -15.29
C GLY A 354 -32.00 0.09 -16.29
N ALA A 355 -30.69 -0.03 -16.10
CA ALA A 355 -29.70 0.50 -17.03
C ALA A 355 -29.89 -0.14 -18.42
N ARG A 356 -29.79 0.68 -19.42
CA ARG A 356 -29.86 0.27 -20.84
C ARG A 356 -28.79 0.94 -21.63
N HIS A 357 -28.39 0.32 -22.71
CA HIS A 357 -27.46 0.95 -23.65
C HIS A 357 -28.11 2.22 -24.22
N VAL A 358 -27.39 3.34 -24.16
CA VAL A 358 -27.82 4.62 -24.72
C VAL A 358 -26.70 5.14 -25.63
N ASP A 359 -27.11 5.74 -26.75
CA ASP A 359 -26.16 6.40 -27.62
C ASP A 359 -25.59 7.62 -26.91
N LEU A 360 -24.25 7.76 -26.92
CA LEU A 360 -23.56 8.90 -26.34
C LEU A 360 -23.46 10.00 -27.41
N PRO A 361 -23.53 11.29 -27.02
CA PRO A 361 -23.28 12.37 -27.97
C PRO A 361 -21.85 12.28 -28.49
N LEU A 362 -21.69 12.51 -29.77
CA LEU A 362 -20.38 12.56 -30.42
C LEU A 362 -19.50 13.66 -29.81
N TYR A 363 -18.19 13.47 -29.88
CA TYR A 363 -17.19 14.40 -29.38
C TYR A 363 -17.44 15.84 -29.91
N PRO A 364 -17.64 16.85 -29.05
CA PRO A 364 -17.78 18.24 -29.49
C PRO A 364 -16.40 18.78 -29.87
N PHE A 365 -16.20 18.98 -31.19
CA PHE A 365 -14.93 19.38 -31.75
C PHE A 365 -14.49 20.80 -31.37
N GLU A 366 -13.18 20.98 -31.41
CA GLU A 366 -12.38 22.21 -31.45
C GLU A 366 -12.81 23.34 -30.52
N ARG A 367 -12.32 23.27 -29.28
CA ARG A 367 -12.19 24.46 -28.47
C ARG A 367 -10.74 24.94 -28.56
N GLN A 368 -10.42 25.81 -29.50
CA GLN A 368 -9.25 26.64 -29.36
C GLN A 368 -9.43 27.55 -28.14
N ARG A 369 -8.49 27.52 -27.19
CA ARG A 369 -8.47 28.40 -26.04
C ARG A 369 -8.06 29.80 -26.51
N TYR A 370 -9.04 30.70 -26.71
CA TYR A 370 -8.81 32.11 -27.01
C TYR A 370 -8.71 33.00 -25.76
N TRP A 371 -8.59 32.35 -24.56
CA TRP A 371 -8.49 33.08 -23.32
C TRP A 371 -7.09 33.67 -23.19
N ILE A 372 -7.01 35.00 -23.08
CA ILE A 372 -5.77 35.68 -22.69
C ILE A 372 -5.62 35.43 -21.20
N ASP A 373 -4.64 34.62 -20.81
CA ASP A 373 -4.32 34.45 -19.39
C ASP A 373 -3.90 35.83 -18.84
N PRO A 374 -4.52 36.32 -17.77
CA PRO A 374 -4.04 37.56 -17.15
C PRO A 374 -2.57 37.35 -16.77
N PRO A 375 -1.72 38.41 -16.88
CA PRO A 375 -0.36 38.28 -16.41
C PRO A 375 -0.39 37.78 -14.98
N ARG A 376 0.29 36.64 -14.76
CA ARG A 376 0.38 36.03 -13.41
C ARG A 376 0.80 37.15 -12.46
N ALA A 377 -0.06 37.46 -11.50
CA ALA A 377 0.38 38.25 -10.36
C ALA A 377 1.55 37.48 -9.77
N ALA A 378 2.76 37.93 -10.00
CA ALA A 378 3.88 37.53 -9.21
C ALA A 378 3.40 37.69 -7.77
N THR A 379 3.36 36.65 -7.00
CA THR A 379 3.18 36.72 -5.56
C THR A 379 4.32 37.60 -5.07
N ALA A 380 4.02 38.90 -4.98
CA ALA A 380 4.96 39.93 -4.61
C ALA A 380 5.18 39.94 -3.10
N ALA A 381 5.63 38.84 -2.59
CA ALA A 381 6.40 38.72 -1.36
C ALA A 381 7.18 37.41 -1.53
N GLY A 382 8.45 37.54 -1.83
CA GLY A 382 9.36 36.39 -1.61
C GLY A 382 9.15 35.86 -0.21
N PRO A 383 9.35 34.56 0.01
CA PRO A 383 9.16 33.96 1.32
C PRO A 383 9.92 34.78 2.37
N GLY A 384 9.20 35.25 3.40
CA GLY A 384 9.84 35.92 4.55
C GLY A 384 10.90 35.02 5.17
N PRO A 385 11.84 35.56 5.97
CA PRO A 385 12.87 34.77 6.60
C PRO A 385 12.22 33.60 7.40
N GLY A 386 12.54 32.36 7.02
CA GLY A 386 12.01 31.16 7.64
C GLY A 386 10.81 30.50 6.94
N ALA A 387 10.34 31.01 5.80
CA ALA A 387 9.29 30.36 5.00
C ALA A 387 9.89 29.24 4.12
N HIS A 388 9.09 28.18 3.89
CA HIS A 388 9.48 27.09 3.00
C HIS A 388 9.11 27.45 1.55
N PRO A 389 9.96 27.16 0.54
CA PRO A 389 9.68 27.57 -0.85
C PRO A 389 8.38 27.05 -1.45
N VAL A 390 7.94 25.84 -1.00
CA VAL A 390 6.71 25.21 -1.49
C VAL A 390 5.49 25.54 -0.61
N LEU A 391 5.68 25.72 0.71
CA LEU A 391 4.59 25.96 1.66
C LEU A 391 4.48 27.47 1.95
N THR A 392 3.40 28.09 1.47
CA THR A 392 3.20 29.54 1.53
C THR A 392 2.16 30.00 2.55
N GLY A 393 1.36 29.07 3.07
CA GLY A 393 0.32 29.36 4.05
C GLY A 393 0.36 28.38 5.21
N THR A 394 0.00 28.88 6.42
CA THR A 394 -0.12 28.07 7.64
C THR A 394 -1.36 28.49 8.40
N THR A 395 -2.17 27.54 8.86
CA THR A 395 -3.40 27.78 9.61
C THR A 395 -3.59 26.70 10.67
N GLU A 396 -3.85 27.11 11.90
CA GLU A 396 -4.32 26.20 12.94
C GLU A 396 -5.81 25.94 12.76
N LEU A 397 -6.21 24.66 12.79
CA LEU A 397 -7.62 24.26 12.65
C LEU A 397 -8.31 24.34 14.01
N ALA A 398 -9.46 25.06 14.05
CA ALA A 398 -10.18 25.32 15.29
C ALA A 398 -10.84 24.06 15.90
N ALA A 399 -11.03 23.00 15.13
CA ALA A 399 -11.74 21.79 15.57
C ALA A 399 -10.89 20.88 16.45
N ASP A 400 -9.59 20.75 16.13
CA ASP A 400 -8.71 19.72 16.67
C ASP A 400 -7.27 20.20 16.89
N HIS A 401 -7.04 21.51 16.86
CA HIS A 401 -5.70 22.12 17.01
C HIS A 401 -4.63 21.55 16.07
N ALA A 402 -5.05 20.87 15.00
CA ALA A 402 -4.15 20.45 13.95
C ALA A 402 -3.64 21.66 13.17
N THR A 403 -2.45 21.58 12.62
CA THR A 403 -1.86 22.65 11.82
C THR A 403 -1.86 22.26 10.35
N LEU A 404 -2.56 23.04 9.53
CA LEU A 404 -2.60 22.89 8.09
C LEU A 404 -1.61 23.85 7.44
N PHE A 405 -0.68 23.31 6.67
CA PHE A 405 0.19 24.06 5.76
C PHE A 405 -0.35 23.91 4.35
N THR A 406 -0.35 25.00 3.60
CA THR A 406 -0.81 25.02 2.20
C THR A 406 0.26 25.62 1.29
N GLY A 407 0.28 25.20 0.06
CA GLY A 407 1.21 25.71 -0.93
C GLY A 407 0.93 25.18 -2.32
N SER A 408 1.88 25.38 -3.22
CA SER A 408 1.76 24.88 -4.58
C SER A 408 3.11 24.38 -5.11
N LEU A 409 3.06 23.40 -6.03
CA LEU A 409 4.22 22.82 -6.66
C LEU A 409 4.05 22.81 -8.17
N ALA A 410 4.99 23.43 -8.88
CA ALA A 410 5.08 23.43 -10.34
C ALA A 410 6.55 23.42 -10.75
N VAL A 411 6.84 22.84 -11.91
CA VAL A 411 8.21 22.79 -12.46
C VAL A 411 8.70 24.22 -12.79
N GLU A 412 7.81 25.10 -13.21
CA GLU A 412 8.12 26.49 -13.56
C GLU A 412 8.55 27.32 -12.35
N ASP A 413 8.00 27.03 -11.17
CA ASP A 413 8.36 27.74 -9.93
C ASP A 413 9.63 27.14 -9.30
N HIS A 414 9.90 25.86 -9.57
CA HIS A 414 11.02 25.09 -9.05
C HIS A 414 11.73 24.34 -10.19
N PRO A 415 12.49 25.02 -11.06
CA PRO A 415 13.08 24.43 -12.27
C PRO A 415 13.96 23.20 -12.01
N TRP A 416 14.58 23.11 -10.82
CA TRP A 416 15.38 21.95 -10.41
C TRP A 416 14.59 20.64 -10.41
N LEU A 417 13.26 20.67 -10.28
CA LEU A 417 12.41 19.46 -10.32
C LEU A 417 12.46 18.75 -11.70
N ALA A 418 12.68 19.51 -12.79
CA ALA A 418 12.81 18.94 -14.14
C ALA A 418 14.00 17.98 -14.28
N ASP A 419 14.98 18.14 -13.40
CA ASP A 419 16.22 17.35 -13.36
C ASP A 419 16.05 15.98 -12.66
N HIS A 420 14.88 15.70 -12.06
CA HIS A 420 14.58 14.42 -11.42
C HIS A 420 13.59 13.63 -12.26
N ARG A 421 14.13 12.82 -13.19
CA ARG A 421 13.31 11.97 -14.07
C ARG A 421 13.54 10.49 -13.78
N VAL A 422 12.44 9.77 -13.60
CA VAL A 422 12.45 8.32 -13.42
C VAL A 422 11.53 7.71 -14.47
N GLN A 423 12.01 6.75 -15.23
CA GLN A 423 11.31 6.12 -16.36
C GLN A 423 10.71 7.16 -17.35
N GLY A 424 11.46 8.24 -17.58
CA GLY A 424 11.05 9.34 -18.49
C GLY A 424 10.06 10.36 -17.88
N THR A 425 9.52 10.11 -16.71
CA THR A 425 8.56 11.00 -16.02
C THR A 425 9.27 11.89 -15.01
N ILE A 426 8.95 13.18 -14.96
CA ILE A 426 9.38 14.08 -13.89
C ILE A 426 8.63 13.68 -12.63
N LEU A 427 9.34 13.30 -11.58
CA LEU A 427 8.76 12.97 -10.28
C LEU A 427 9.22 13.96 -9.21
N ALA A 428 8.31 14.36 -8.33
CA ALA A 428 8.74 14.99 -7.09
C ALA A 428 9.59 13.98 -6.28
N PRO A 429 10.83 14.34 -5.90
CA PRO A 429 11.70 13.43 -5.18
C PRO A 429 11.15 13.13 -3.79
N GLY A 430 11.37 11.91 -3.28
CA GLY A 430 10.95 11.51 -1.93
C GLY A 430 11.50 12.43 -0.83
N THR A 431 12.68 12.97 -1.06
CA THR A 431 13.36 13.93 -0.19
C THR A 431 12.68 15.31 -0.11
N LEU A 432 11.81 15.66 -1.08
CA LEU A 432 10.95 16.83 -0.97
C LEU A 432 9.94 16.66 0.18
N PHE A 433 9.31 15.49 0.30
CA PHE A 433 8.35 15.23 1.38
C PHE A 433 9.04 15.23 2.75
N VAL A 434 10.30 14.79 2.82
CA VAL A 434 11.15 14.92 4.02
C VAL A 434 11.36 16.40 4.38
N SER A 435 11.71 17.25 3.40
CA SER A 435 11.90 18.69 3.61
C SER A 435 10.62 19.37 4.11
N LEU A 436 9.47 19.03 3.52
CA LEU A 436 8.16 19.52 3.95
C LEU A 436 7.85 19.11 5.40
N ALA A 437 8.06 17.84 5.75
CA ALA A 437 7.80 17.31 7.10
C ALA A 437 8.73 17.95 8.16
N LEU A 438 10.01 18.16 7.83
CA LEU A 438 10.97 18.85 8.72
C LEU A 438 10.56 20.30 8.98
N HIS A 439 10.13 21.02 7.94
CA HIS A 439 9.65 22.40 8.08
C HIS A 439 8.42 22.46 9.00
N ALA A 440 7.42 21.63 8.73
CA ALA A 440 6.20 21.57 9.52
C ALA A 440 6.46 21.13 10.97
N GLY A 441 7.37 20.17 11.17
CA GLY A 441 7.78 19.70 12.49
C GLY A 441 8.47 20.81 13.30
N ARG A 442 9.38 21.57 12.71
CA ARG A 442 10.01 22.74 13.37
C ARG A 442 8.97 23.77 13.79
N HIS A 443 7.99 24.04 12.93
CA HIS A 443 6.91 24.99 13.21
C HIS A 443 6.00 24.54 14.36
N THR A 444 5.75 23.24 14.46
CA THR A 444 4.84 22.66 15.46
C THR A 444 5.53 22.11 16.73
N GLY A 445 6.84 22.39 16.90
CA GLY A 445 7.62 21.98 18.07
C GLY A 445 8.03 20.49 18.08
N CYS A 446 7.93 19.81 16.95
CA CYS A 446 8.34 18.41 16.75
C CYS A 446 9.45 18.31 15.68
N PRO A 447 10.69 18.79 15.97
CA PRO A 447 11.73 18.97 14.95
C PRO A 447 12.39 17.68 14.44
N HIS A 448 11.94 16.53 14.90
CA HIS A 448 12.43 15.21 14.51
C HIS A 448 11.35 14.44 13.73
N VAL A 449 11.68 13.93 12.55
CA VAL A 449 10.80 13.02 11.81
C VAL A 449 11.17 11.60 12.24
N GLU A 450 10.32 10.97 13.06
CA GLU A 450 10.57 9.59 13.53
C GLU A 450 10.46 8.60 12.38
N GLU A 451 9.41 8.75 11.58
CA GLU A 451 9.14 7.93 10.39
C GLU A 451 8.34 8.74 9.37
N LEU A 452 8.67 8.58 8.10
CA LEU A 452 7.89 9.12 6.98
C LEU A 452 7.79 8.07 5.88
N THR A 453 6.58 7.58 5.62
CA THR A 453 6.28 6.59 4.60
C THR A 453 5.69 7.26 3.38
N LEU A 454 6.24 6.99 2.20
CA LEU A 454 5.76 7.48 0.92
C LEU A 454 4.71 6.51 0.35
N THR A 455 3.48 7.00 0.18
CA THR A 455 2.33 6.17 -0.20
C THR A 455 1.98 6.22 -1.68
N ALA A 456 2.34 7.31 -2.36
CA ALA A 456 2.12 7.47 -3.80
C ALA A 456 3.14 8.43 -4.41
N PRO A 457 3.71 8.14 -5.59
CA PRO A 457 4.56 9.09 -6.30
C PRO A 457 3.73 10.31 -6.74
N LEU A 458 4.39 11.46 -6.88
CA LEU A 458 3.80 12.68 -7.44
C LEU A 458 4.46 12.96 -8.79
N PRO A 459 3.84 12.53 -9.91
CA PRO A 459 4.31 12.92 -11.24
C PRO A 459 4.00 14.39 -11.50
N LEU A 460 4.95 15.08 -12.12
CA LEU A 460 4.84 16.47 -12.53
C LEU A 460 4.91 16.57 -14.05
N ALA A 461 4.11 17.46 -14.63
CA ALA A 461 4.20 17.77 -16.05
C ALA A 461 4.52 19.26 -16.24
N GLU A 462 5.25 19.59 -17.29
CA GLU A 462 5.48 20.96 -17.67
C GLU A 462 4.13 21.66 -17.95
N GLY A 463 3.94 22.85 -17.44
CA GLY A 463 2.67 23.61 -17.53
C GLY A 463 1.61 23.20 -16.51
N SER A 464 1.83 22.16 -15.70
CA SER A 464 0.89 21.76 -14.66
C SER A 464 1.32 22.26 -13.28
N ARG A 465 0.33 22.62 -12.47
CA ARG A 465 0.50 23.05 -11.08
C ARG A 465 -0.29 22.13 -10.16
N HIS A 466 0.26 21.83 -9.02
CA HIS A 466 -0.39 21.05 -7.97
C HIS A 466 -0.57 21.89 -6.71
N ASP A 467 -1.80 21.94 -6.19
CA ASP A 467 -2.02 22.40 -4.82
C ASP A 467 -1.44 21.37 -3.86
N VAL A 468 -0.74 21.83 -2.84
CA VAL A 468 -0.13 20.98 -1.80
C VAL A 468 -0.75 21.33 -0.46
N GLN A 469 -1.13 20.31 0.30
CA GLN A 469 -1.52 20.41 1.71
C GLN A 469 -0.69 19.46 2.56
N LEU A 470 -0.19 19.99 3.67
CA LEU A 470 0.44 19.20 4.71
C LEU A 470 -0.32 19.44 6.02
N LEU A 471 -0.81 18.36 6.61
CA LEU A 471 -1.54 18.39 7.87
C LEU A 471 -0.67 17.78 8.96
N VAL A 472 -0.50 18.53 10.08
CA VAL A 472 0.11 18.03 11.32
C VAL A 472 -0.99 17.90 12.35
N GLY A 473 -1.24 16.67 12.81
CA GLY A 473 -2.29 16.35 13.77
C GLY A 473 -2.02 16.85 15.20
N GLU A 474 -2.94 16.57 16.11
CA GLU A 474 -2.79 16.83 17.55
C GLU A 474 -1.59 16.05 18.15
N PRO A 475 -0.98 16.54 19.25
CA PRO A 475 0.04 15.78 19.95
C PRO A 475 -0.58 14.57 20.67
N ASP A 476 0.05 13.40 20.55
CA ASP A 476 -0.29 12.25 21.38
C ASP A 476 0.21 12.42 22.84
N ALA A 477 -0.04 11.42 23.68
CA ALA A 477 0.39 11.44 25.08
C ALA A 477 1.92 11.55 25.28
N ALA A 478 2.73 11.25 24.25
CA ALA A 478 4.17 11.40 24.24
C ALA A 478 4.63 12.71 23.56
N GLY A 479 3.70 13.56 23.15
CA GLY A 479 3.94 14.81 22.45
C GLY A 479 4.28 14.63 20.95
N ARG A 480 4.18 13.43 20.40
CA ARG A 480 4.39 13.15 18.97
C ARG A 480 3.16 13.58 18.18
N ARG A 481 3.36 13.95 16.92
CA ARG A 481 2.29 14.37 16.03
C ARG A 481 2.31 13.56 14.73
N THR A 482 1.16 13.21 14.20
CA THR A 482 1.05 12.66 12.85
C THR A 482 1.29 13.75 11.82
N VAL A 483 1.88 13.39 10.68
CA VAL A 483 2.01 14.27 9.52
C VAL A 483 1.50 13.56 8.27
N THR A 484 0.73 14.27 7.44
CA THR A 484 0.26 13.76 6.15
C THR A 484 0.45 14.82 5.07
N VAL A 485 0.90 14.40 3.88
CA VAL A 485 1.11 15.28 2.73
C VAL A 485 0.19 14.86 1.60
N HIS A 486 -0.55 15.83 1.07
CA HIS A 486 -1.51 15.64 0.01
C HIS A 486 -1.25 16.59 -1.15
N SER A 487 -1.59 16.17 -2.36
CA SER A 487 -1.68 17.09 -3.50
C SER A 487 -2.88 16.78 -4.39
N ARG A 488 -3.23 17.75 -5.23
CA ARG A 488 -4.15 17.62 -6.35
C ARG A 488 -3.73 18.59 -7.46
N PRO A 489 -4.09 18.35 -8.75
CA PRO A 489 -3.92 19.35 -9.78
C PRO A 489 -4.71 20.62 -9.45
N SER A 490 -4.12 21.82 -9.64
CA SER A 490 -4.75 23.09 -9.25
C SER A 490 -5.91 23.48 -10.17
N ASP A 491 -5.94 22.97 -11.39
CA ASP A 491 -6.97 23.19 -12.41
C ASP A 491 -8.10 22.15 -12.35
N ASP A 492 -7.96 21.11 -11.52
CA ASP A 492 -8.96 20.06 -11.33
C ASP A 492 -9.48 20.07 -9.88
N ALA A 493 -10.80 20.18 -9.70
CA ALA A 493 -11.46 20.00 -8.42
C ALA A 493 -11.49 18.53 -7.96
N GLY A 494 -10.56 17.69 -8.44
CA GLY A 494 -10.42 16.28 -8.16
C GLY A 494 -10.10 15.97 -6.69
N ALA A 495 -10.09 14.68 -6.36
CA ALA A 495 -9.78 14.20 -5.02
C ALA A 495 -8.29 14.45 -4.66
N TRP A 496 -8.03 14.81 -3.42
CA TRP A 496 -6.69 14.87 -2.87
C TRP A 496 -6.02 13.49 -2.85
N VAL A 497 -4.75 13.45 -3.23
CA VAL A 497 -3.91 12.26 -3.18
C VAL A 497 -2.97 12.37 -2.02
N THR A 498 -2.91 11.34 -1.19
CA THR A 498 -1.92 11.24 -0.13
C THR A 498 -0.60 10.71 -0.70
N HIS A 499 0.48 11.46 -0.51
CA HIS A 499 1.82 11.11 -0.99
C HIS A 499 2.75 10.65 0.11
N ALA A 500 2.56 11.16 1.33
CA ALA A 500 3.36 10.76 2.47
C ALA A 500 2.54 10.78 3.76
N THR A 501 2.86 9.87 4.67
CA THR A 501 2.32 9.81 6.02
C THR A 501 3.46 9.51 6.99
N GLY A 502 3.42 10.07 8.20
CA GLY A 502 4.50 9.85 9.15
C GLY A 502 4.21 10.35 10.55
N THR A 503 5.24 10.30 11.38
CA THR A 503 5.22 10.73 12.78
C THR A 503 6.37 11.71 13.04
N LEU A 504 6.02 12.82 13.67
CA LEU A 504 6.95 13.84 14.14
C LEU A 504 7.14 13.71 15.65
N GLY A 505 8.40 13.74 16.11
CA GLY A 505 8.77 13.61 17.50
C GLY A 505 9.35 14.89 18.10
N THR A 506 9.20 15.05 19.40
CA THR A 506 9.76 16.15 20.17
C THR A 506 11.22 15.91 20.57
N HIS A 507 11.64 14.63 20.66
CA HIS A 507 12.99 14.27 21.05
C HIS A 507 13.95 14.39 19.86
N ARG A 508 15.02 15.17 20.06
CA ARG A 508 16.10 15.31 19.07
C ARG A 508 17.27 14.43 19.49
N PRO A 509 17.61 13.37 18.73
CA PRO A 509 18.79 12.55 19.01
C PRO A 509 20.09 13.38 19.07
N ALA A 510 21.08 12.92 19.83
CA ALA A 510 22.36 13.57 19.86
C ALA A 510 23.06 13.53 18.49
N ALA A 511 23.77 14.61 18.15
CA ALA A 511 24.54 14.67 16.92
C ALA A 511 25.64 13.61 16.92
N PRO A 512 25.83 12.85 15.83
CA PRO A 512 26.92 11.88 15.75
C PRO A 512 28.26 12.57 15.61
N ASN A 513 29.34 11.90 16.07
CA ASN A 513 30.70 12.37 15.82
C ASN A 513 31.04 12.24 14.33
N ALA A 514 31.85 13.16 13.79
CA ALA A 514 32.32 13.10 12.42
C ALA A 514 33.47 12.07 12.29
N PRO A 515 33.29 10.96 11.55
CA PRO A 515 34.43 10.16 11.13
C PRO A 515 35.11 10.82 9.92
N GLY A 516 36.41 10.86 9.89
CA GLY A 516 37.17 11.19 8.67
C GLY A 516 36.88 10.18 7.55
N VAL A 517 37.14 10.58 6.31
CA VAL A 517 37.17 9.61 5.18
C VAL A 517 38.38 8.70 5.42
N PRO A 518 38.21 7.36 5.45
CA PRO A 518 39.35 6.44 5.63
C PRO A 518 40.40 6.62 4.51
N GLU A 519 41.67 6.55 4.82
CA GLU A 519 42.75 6.64 3.81
C GLU A 519 42.69 5.47 2.80
N THR A 520 42.01 4.39 3.15
CA THR A 520 41.84 3.19 2.34
C THR A 520 40.57 3.22 1.45
N ALA A 521 39.88 4.38 1.35
CA ALA A 521 38.63 4.46 0.60
C ALA A 521 38.86 4.40 -0.94
N ASP A 522 38.19 3.48 -1.61
CA ASP A 522 38.26 3.30 -3.07
C ASP A 522 37.43 4.37 -3.78
N PRO A 523 37.98 5.14 -4.72
CA PRO A 523 37.23 6.10 -5.52
C PRO A 523 36.31 5.38 -6.51
N LEU A 524 35.10 5.86 -6.67
CA LEU A 524 34.16 5.42 -7.68
C LEU A 524 34.01 6.47 -8.79
N ASP A 525 33.98 6.03 -10.03
CA ASP A 525 33.77 6.89 -11.19
C ASP A 525 32.31 7.38 -11.23
N LEU A 526 32.12 8.70 -11.04
CA LEU A 526 30.81 9.32 -11.00
C LEU A 526 30.12 9.34 -12.37
N ASP A 527 30.88 9.52 -13.46
CA ASP A 527 30.29 9.55 -14.80
C ASP A 527 29.77 8.16 -15.16
N ALA A 528 30.57 7.12 -14.95
CA ALA A 528 30.14 5.74 -15.14
C ALA A 528 28.97 5.36 -14.20
N PHE A 529 28.94 5.86 -12.99
CA PHE A 529 27.82 5.66 -12.06
C PHE A 529 26.52 6.25 -12.59
N TYR A 530 26.54 7.53 -13.03
CA TYR A 530 25.33 8.18 -13.55
C TYR A 530 24.90 7.68 -14.92
N GLU A 531 25.81 7.17 -15.76
CA GLU A 531 25.47 6.44 -16.97
C GLU A 531 24.68 5.18 -16.66
N ARG A 532 25.13 4.35 -15.70
CA ARG A 532 24.39 3.17 -15.24
C ARG A 532 23.03 3.53 -14.65
N CYS A 533 22.92 4.63 -13.90
CA CYS A 533 21.65 5.15 -13.41
C CYS A 533 20.71 5.47 -14.58
N ALA A 534 21.21 6.14 -15.62
CA ALA A 534 20.42 6.51 -16.80
C ALA A 534 19.91 5.27 -17.56
N ASP A 535 20.75 4.24 -17.70
CA ASP A 535 20.40 2.95 -18.33
C ASP A 535 19.32 2.20 -17.52
N ALA A 536 19.34 2.33 -16.18
CA ALA A 536 18.32 1.79 -15.28
C ALA A 536 17.05 2.65 -15.21
N GLY A 537 16.99 3.76 -15.98
CA GLY A 537 15.80 4.64 -16.06
C GLY A 537 15.82 5.83 -15.11
N TYR A 538 16.91 6.08 -14.36
CA TYR A 538 17.05 7.26 -13.51
C TYR A 538 17.85 8.33 -14.25
N ARG A 539 17.17 9.34 -14.78
CA ARG A 539 17.81 10.46 -15.50
C ARG A 539 17.87 11.68 -14.61
N TYR A 540 19.03 11.89 -14.03
CA TYR A 540 19.32 13.02 -13.17
C TYR A 540 19.99 14.14 -13.97
N GLY A 541 19.41 15.35 -13.93
CA GLY A 541 20.02 16.56 -14.46
C GLY A 541 20.98 17.21 -13.45
N PRO A 542 21.56 18.39 -13.77
CA PRO A 542 22.59 19.04 -12.97
C PRO A 542 22.23 19.26 -11.51
N ALA A 543 20.98 19.62 -11.19
CA ALA A 543 20.56 19.87 -9.81
C ALA A 543 20.60 18.59 -8.94
N PHE A 544 20.40 17.42 -9.54
CA PHE A 544 20.44 16.11 -8.87
C PHE A 544 21.78 15.37 -9.06
N ARG A 545 22.81 16.05 -9.52
CA ARG A 545 24.18 15.54 -9.56
C ARG A 545 25.13 16.39 -8.69
N PRO A 546 24.79 16.59 -7.39
CA PRO A 546 25.61 17.44 -6.51
C PRO A 546 26.95 16.80 -6.15
N ALA A 547 27.13 15.49 -6.39
CA ALA A 547 28.33 14.76 -6.01
C ALA A 547 29.53 15.17 -6.87
N ARG A 548 30.62 15.62 -6.23
CA ARG A 548 31.94 15.88 -6.85
C ARG A 548 32.88 14.69 -6.71
N ARG A 549 32.75 13.95 -5.63
CA ARG A 549 33.55 12.74 -5.34
C ARG A 549 32.67 11.72 -4.67
N LEU A 550 32.94 10.47 -4.96
CA LEU A 550 32.30 9.32 -4.35
C LEU A 550 33.38 8.26 -4.05
N HIS A 551 33.45 7.85 -2.80
CA HIS A 551 34.36 6.80 -2.35
C HIS A 551 33.59 5.72 -1.60
N ARG A 552 34.12 4.50 -1.64
CA ARG A 552 33.58 3.37 -0.87
C ARG A 552 34.64 2.85 0.09
N ALA A 553 34.25 2.67 1.37
CA ALA A 553 35.10 2.04 2.38
C ALA A 553 34.23 1.23 3.35
N ASP A 554 34.63 0.01 3.67
CA ASP A 554 33.98 -0.89 4.66
C ASP A 554 32.45 -1.06 4.47
N GLY A 555 31.98 -0.97 3.22
CA GLY A 555 30.56 -1.06 2.89
C GLY A 555 29.80 0.26 2.96
N ASP A 556 30.42 1.33 3.46
CA ASP A 556 29.87 2.69 3.48
C ASP A 556 30.34 3.50 2.27
N PHE A 557 29.58 4.59 1.98
CA PHE A 557 29.94 5.54 0.95
C PHE A 557 30.23 6.91 1.57
N HIS A 558 31.25 7.57 1.04
CA HIS A 558 31.67 8.91 1.40
C HIS A 558 31.57 9.81 0.17
N LEU A 559 30.86 10.92 0.30
CA LEU A 559 30.59 11.84 -0.79
C LEU A 559 31.06 13.26 -0.42
N ASP A 560 31.62 13.96 -1.42
CA ASP A 560 31.72 15.41 -1.40
C ASP A 560 30.61 15.95 -2.32
N LEU A 561 29.75 16.82 -1.78
CA LEU A 561 28.58 17.37 -2.48
C LEU A 561 28.68 18.90 -2.57
N ASP A 562 28.08 19.45 -3.63
CA ASP A 562 27.78 20.88 -3.70
C ASP A 562 26.42 21.18 -3.08
N ALA A 563 26.36 22.18 -2.20
CA ALA A 563 25.07 22.69 -1.77
C ALA A 563 24.40 23.46 -2.91
N PRO A 564 23.11 23.20 -3.22
CA PRO A 564 22.38 23.98 -4.21
C PRO A 564 22.30 25.46 -3.80
N SER A 565 22.32 26.34 -4.80
CA SER A 565 22.23 27.80 -4.59
C SER A 565 20.82 28.31 -4.33
N ASP A 566 19.81 27.45 -4.52
CA ASP A 566 18.40 27.81 -4.38
C ASP A 566 18.02 27.87 -2.91
N GLY A 567 17.92 29.10 -2.38
CA GLY A 567 17.68 29.35 -0.95
C GLY A 567 16.28 28.99 -0.46
N GLY A 568 16.14 28.91 0.87
CA GLY A 568 14.85 28.75 1.56
C GLY A 568 14.54 27.35 2.07
N PHE A 569 15.30 26.32 1.69
CA PHE A 569 15.17 24.97 2.27
C PHE A 569 16.08 24.82 3.50
N HIS A 570 15.56 24.25 4.58
CA HIS A 570 16.40 23.83 5.71
C HIS A 570 17.32 22.65 5.33
N LEU A 571 16.83 21.77 4.47
CA LEU A 571 17.54 20.68 3.84
C LEU A 571 17.06 20.60 2.39
N HIS A 572 17.93 20.96 1.45
CA HIS A 572 17.53 21.00 0.05
C HIS A 572 17.27 19.59 -0.47
N PRO A 573 16.08 19.32 -1.09
CA PRO A 573 15.71 17.96 -1.53
C PRO A 573 16.73 17.32 -2.47
N ALA A 574 17.23 18.05 -3.46
CA ALA A 574 18.18 17.51 -4.44
C ALA A 574 19.54 17.16 -3.83
N MET A 575 19.98 17.88 -2.77
CA MET A 575 21.21 17.55 -2.05
C MET A 575 21.07 16.26 -1.25
N LEU A 576 19.97 16.11 -0.50
CA LEU A 576 19.70 14.90 0.25
C LEU A 576 19.52 13.70 -0.70
N ASP A 577 18.80 13.89 -1.82
CA ASP A 577 18.62 12.86 -2.83
C ASP A 577 19.95 12.40 -3.43
N GLY A 578 20.80 13.35 -3.84
CA GLY A 578 22.13 13.05 -4.36
C GLY A 578 23.04 12.32 -3.36
N ALA A 579 22.88 12.57 -2.06
CA ALA A 579 23.60 11.83 -1.01
C ALA A 579 23.11 10.37 -0.89
N LEU A 580 21.89 10.07 -1.31
CA LEU A 580 21.29 8.74 -1.27
C LEU A 580 21.50 7.92 -2.55
N HIS A 581 21.91 8.54 -3.66
CA HIS A 581 22.09 7.85 -4.94
C HIS A 581 22.94 6.57 -4.87
N PRO A 582 24.03 6.48 -4.07
CA PRO A 582 24.82 5.24 -4.01
C PRO A 582 24.02 4.01 -3.52
N LEU A 583 22.85 4.19 -2.87
CA LEU A 583 21.97 3.07 -2.52
C LEU A 583 21.45 2.33 -3.76
N LEU A 584 21.36 3.03 -4.90
CA LEU A 584 20.91 2.43 -6.16
C LEU A 584 21.91 1.40 -6.70
N LEU A 585 23.19 1.46 -6.32
CA LEU A 585 24.23 0.56 -6.84
C LEU A 585 23.86 -0.92 -6.72
N SER A 586 23.16 -1.30 -5.66
CA SER A 586 22.71 -2.68 -5.45
C SER A 586 21.57 -3.12 -6.39
N SER A 587 20.92 -2.17 -7.07
CA SER A 587 19.76 -2.42 -7.94
C SER A 587 20.02 -2.09 -9.42
N LEU A 588 21.16 -1.44 -9.75
CA LEU A 588 21.46 -1.05 -11.12
C LEU A 588 21.74 -2.26 -12.06
N ASP A 589 22.08 -3.40 -11.49
CA ASP A 589 22.38 -4.62 -12.26
C ASP A 589 21.13 -5.48 -12.55
N ASP A 590 19.93 -5.07 -12.06
CA ASP A 590 18.65 -5.75 -12.30
C ASP A 590 17.82 -4.93 -13.32
N PRO A 591 17.84 -5.28 -14.63
CA PRO A 591 17.13 -4.54 -15.66
C PRO A 591 15.62 -4.63 -15.42
N GLY A 592 14.97 -3.50 -15.14
CA GLY A 592 13.53 -3.40 -14.88
C GLY A 592 13.14 -3.28 -13.40
N ALA A 593 14.09 -3.26 -12.50
CA ALA A 593 13.87 -3.05 -11.07
C ALA A 593 14.11 -1.59 -10.65
N THR A 594 13.39 -0.62 -11.24
CA THR A 594 13.43 0.75 -10.74
C THR A 594 12.94 0.78 -9.30
N ARG A 595 13.81 1.23 -8.36
CA ARG A 595 13.48 1.37 -6.95
C ARG A 595 13.38 2.84 -6.57
N LEU A 596 12.40 3.17 -5.74
CA LEU A 596 12.23 4.51 -5.18
C LEU A 596 12.26 4.46 -3.65
N PRO A 597 12.64 5.56 -2.97
CA PRO A 597 12.46 5.65 -1.54
C PRO A 597 11.01 5.38 -1.17
N PHE A 598 10.82 4.49 -0.20
CA PHE A 598 9.51 4.12 0.33
C PHE A 598 9.31 4.66 1.75
N SER A 599 10.33 4.57 2.60
CA SER A 599 10.27 5.13 3.94
C SER A 599 11.59 5.75 4.34
N PHE A 600 11.49 6.80 5.16
CA PHE A 600 12.59 7.45 5.84
C PHE A 600 12.39 7.31 7.35
N SER A 601 13.41 6.95 8.08
CA SER A 601 13.37 6.84 9.53
C SER A 601 14.42 7.73 10.18
N GLY A 602 14.05 8.38 11.29
CA GLY A 602 14.95 9.14 12.14
C GLY A 602 15.59 10.34 11.45
N VAL A 603 14.79 11.24 10.84
CA VAL A 603 15.36 12.43 10.19
C VAL A 603 15.49 13.59 11.17
N THR A 604 16.71 14.09 11.33
CA THR A 604 17.05 15.14 12.30
C THR A 604 17.92 16.22 11.67
N LEU A 605 17.60 17.49 11.93
CA LEU A 605 18.48 18.63 11.63
C LEU A 605 19.20 19.06 12.88
N TYR A 606 20.53 19.23 12.83
CA TYR A 606 21.36 19.66 13.96
C TYR A 606 21.78 21.13 13.87
N GLY A 607 21.71 21.74 12.70
CA GLY A 607 22.12 23.12 12.44
C GLY A 607 21.19 23.87 11.50
N GLU A 608 21.59 25.07 11.15
CA GLU A 608 20.99 25.89 10.08
C GLU A 608 21.46 25.40 8.70
N PRO A 609 20.77 25.82 7.61
CA PRO A 609 21.16 25.47 6.25
C PRO A 609 22.63 25.82 5.96
N VAL A 610 23.36 24.86 5.39
CA VAL A 610 24.77 25.03 5.04
C VAL A 610 24.87 25.56 3.61
N SER A 611 25.65 26.63 3.41
CA SER A 611 26.05 27.15 2.10
C SER A 611 27.51 26.76 1.82
N GLY A 612 27.77 26.07 0.70
CA GLY A 612 29.10 25.62 0.31
C GLY A 612 29.23 24.08 0.21
N PRO A 613 30.45 23.55 0.07
CA PRO A 613 30.66 22.10 -0.01
C PRO A 613 30.20 21.36 1.24
N VAL A 614 29.56 20.22 1.03
CA VAL A 614 28.99 19.35 2.05
C VAL A 614 29.64 17.98 1.94
N ARG A 615 29.96 17.37 3.05
CA ARG A 615 30.38 15.96 3.11
C ARG A 615 29.23 15.08 3.57
N ALA A 616 29.07 13.92 2.94
CA ALA A 616 28.08 12.94 3.34
C ALA A 616 28.74 11.58 3.61
N ARG A 617 28.29 10.92 4.68
CA ARG A 617 28.55 9.49 4.90
C ARG A 617 27.24 8.73 4.81
N LEU A 618 27.16 7.80 3.87
CA LEU A 618 26.03 6.93 3.67
C LEU A 618 26.39 5.52 4.12
N THR A 619 25.63 4.98 5.07
CA THR A 619 25.84 3.63 5.61
C THR A 619 25.13 2.61 4.72
N GLY A 620 25.89 1.73 4.07
CA GLY A 620 25.35 0.76 3.11
C GLY A 620 24.38 -0.24 3.71
N ALA A 621 24.50 -0.57 4.99
CA ALA A 621 23.68 -1.57 5.66
C ALA A 621 22.24 -1.08 5.99
N THR A 622 22.07 0.21 6.32
CA THR A 622 20.78 0.77 6.76
C THR A 622 20.21 1.82 5.82
N GLY A 623 20.98 2.25 4.81
CA GLY A 623 20.65 3.42 4.01
C GLY A 623 20.68 4.73 4.80
N GLY A 624 21.26 4.72 6.01
CA GLY A 624 21.38 5.91 6.84
C GLY A 624 22.41 6.88 6.28
N VAL A 625 22.12 8.19 6.27
CA VAL A 625 23.04 9.21 5.80
C VAL A 625 23.21 10.29 6.83
N THR A 626 24.47 10.74 7.02
CA THR A 626 24.79 11.92 7.82
C THR A 626 25.49 12.94 6.92
N LEU A 627 25.02 14.18 6.98
CA LEU A 627 25.57 15.32 6.26
C LEU A 627 26.38 16.20 7.21
N TYR A 628 27.56 16.60 6.78
CA TYR A 628 28.50 17.41 7.53
C TYR A 628 28.87 18.67 6.73
N ASP A 629 29.10 19.76 7.43
CA ASP A 629 29.67 20.97 6.84
C ASP A 629 31.18 20.80 6.52
N GLN A 630 31.81 21.87 6.07
CA GLN A 630 33.25 21.87 5.73
C GLN A 630 34.15 21.61 6.94
N GLU A 631 33.71 22.04 8.10
CA GLU A 631 34.42 21.87 9.40
C GLU A 631 34.21 20.46 9.97
N GLY A 632 33.31 19.66 9.36
CA GLY A 632 32.98 18.31 9.80
C GLY A 632 31.91 18.27 10.90
N VAL A 633 31.20 19.36 11.11
CA VAL A 633 30.06 19.39 12.06
C VAL A 633 28.83 18.79 11.39
N PRO A 634 28.18 17.80 12.00
CA PRO A 634 26.95 17.22 11.43
C PRO A 634 25.80 18.23 11.52
N PHE A 635 25.11 18.50 10.40
CA PHE A 635 23.95 19.37 10.38
C PHE A 635 22.63 18.66 10.03
N ALA A 636 22.69 17.48 9.38
CA ALA A 636 21.52 16.65 9.11
C ALA A 636 21.86 15.15 9.18
N ARG A 637 20.88 14.35 9.58
CA ARG A 637 20.98 12.89 9.64
C ARG A 637 19.66 12.24 9.27
N VAL A 638 19.74 11.14 8.55
CA VAL A 638 18.67 10.17 8.31
C VAL A 638 19.18 8.84 8.85
N ASP A 639 18.44 8.15 9.71
CA ASP A 639 18.86 6.89 10.31
C ASP A 639 18.75 5.72 9.34
N GLY A 640 17.74 5.75 8.45
CA GLY A 640 17.55 4.72 7.45
C GLY A 640 16.60 5.13 6.34
N VAL A 641 16.82 4.53 5.16
CA VAL A 641 15.97 4.68 3.98
C VAL A 641 15.69 3.30 3.40
N ASP A 642 14.41 2.96 3.25
CA ASP A 642 13.99 1.76 2.56
C ASP A 642 13.64 2.07 1.10
N LEU A 643 14.15 1.27 0.18
CA LEU A 643 13.86 1.37 -1.26
C LEU A 643 12.88 0.26 -1.67
N ARG A 644 11.85 0.61 -2.43
CA ARG A 644 10.93 -0.38 -3.03
C ARG A 644 10.84 -0.25 -4.54
N ARG A 645 10.48 -1.35 -5.21
CA ARG A 645 10.18 -1.32 -6.65
C ARG A 645 9.05 -0.35 -6.92
N ALA A 646 9.27 0.56 -7.85
CA ALA A 646 8.27 1.48 -8.32
C ALA A 646 7.58 0.92 -9.56
N GLY A 647 6.31 0.64 -9.48
CA GLY A 647 5.46 0.35 -10.64
C GLY A 647 5.14 1.64 -11.42
N LEU A 648 6.18 2.40 -11.81
CA LEU A 648 6.03 3.59 -12.64
C LEU A 648 5.89 3.15 -14.10
N ARG A 649 4.68 2.74 -14.50
CA ARG A 649 4.35 2.75 -15.93
C ARG A 649 3.63 4.06 -16.22
N PRO A 650 4.02 4.79 -17.28
CA PRO A 650 3.24 5.95 -17.71
C PRO A 650 1.81 5.46 -18.00
N PRO A 651 0.78 6.21 -17.61
CA PRO A 651 -0.59 5.84 -17.94
C PRO A 651 -0.72 5.82 -19.47
N ALA A 652 -0.87 4.62 -20.03
CA ALA A 652 -1.08 4.42 -21.46
C ALA A 652 -2.49 4.86 -21.93
N LEU A 653 -3.34 5.30 -21.00
CA LEU A 653 -4.73 5.67 -21.30
C LEU A 653 -5.05 7.07 -20.74
N HIS A 654 -5.62 7.89 -21.59
CA HIS A 654 -6.25 9.14 -21.19
C HIS A 654 -7.59 8.86 -20.52
N THR A 655 -7.88 9.58 -19.42
CA THR A 655 -9.18 9.48 -18.74
C THR A 655 -10.24 10.21 -19.56
N VAL A 656 -11.27 9.50 -19.99
CA VAL A 656 -12.49 10.13 -20.54
C VAL A 656 -13.37 10.53 -19.36
N ALA A 657 -13.49 11.83 -19.10
CA ALA A 657 -14.41 12.36 -18.11
C ALA A 657 -15.72 12.78 -18.84
N TRP A 658 -16.85 12.20 -18.46
CA TRP A 658 -18.14 12.54 -19.00
C TRP A 658 -18.81 13.61 -18.15
N THR A 659 -19.13 14.75 -18.78
CA THR A 659 -19.96 15.80 -18.16
C THR A 659 -21.38 15.68 -18.71
N PRO A 660 -22.42 15.57 -17.88
CA PRO A 660 -23.78 15.55 -18.37
C PRO A 660 -24.11 16.86 -19.11
N VAL A 661 -24.44 16.76 -20.37
CA VAL A 661 -24.93 17.89 -21.17
C VAL A 661 -26.38 17.58 -21.54
N THR A 662 -27.28 18.51 -21.22
CA THR A 662 -28.66 18.48 -21.72
C THR A 662 -28.64 18.96 -23.18
N ALA A 663 -28.64 18.03 -24.13
CA ALA A 663 -28.80 18.34 -25.55
C ALA A 663 -30.08 17.74 -26.08
N GLU A 664 -30.80 18.47 -26.96
CA GLU A 664 -31.93 17.96 -27.69
C GLU A 664 -31.46 16.93 -28.75
N PRO A 665 -32.18 15.84 -29.01
CA PRO A 665 -31.76 14.82 -29.97
C PRO A 665 -31.80 15.35 -31.39
N ALA A 666 -30.67 15.30 -32.08
CA ALA A 666 -30.61 15.56 -33.53
C ALA A 666 -30.95 14.25 -34.27
N ALA A 667 -31.89 14.34 -35.22
CA ALA A 667 -32.23 13.24 -36.11
C ALA A 667 -31.30 13.23 -37.34
N GLY A 668 -30.47 12.20 -37.50
CA GLY A 668 -29.65 11.97 -38.68
C GLY A 668 -28.75 10.74 -38.54
N ASP A 669 -28.42 10.10 -39.67
CA ASP A 669 -27.49 8.98 -39.74
C ASP A 669 -26.06 9.45 -39.37
N LEU A 670 -25.41 8.72 -38.46
CA LEU A 670 -24.05 9.01 -38.03
C LEU A 670 -23.03 8.56 -39.08
N PRO A 671 -21.97 9.33 -39.34
CA PRO A 671 -20.88 8.91 -40.22
C PRO A 671 -20.12 7.71 -39.62
N PRO A 672 -19.40 6.90 -40.44
CA PRO A 672 -18.60 5.80 -39.94
C PRO A 672 -17.47 6.28 -39.00
N LEU A 673 -17.26 5.53 -37.93
CA LEU A 673 -16.28 5.81 -36.90
C LEU A 673 -14.89 5.34 -37.31
N THR A 674 -13.85 6.15 -37.13
CA THR A 674 -12.44 5.76 -37.30
C THR A 674 -11.79 5.63 -35.93
N LEU A 675 -11.34 4.43 -35.58
CA LEU A 675 -10.60 4.15 -34.36
C LEU A 675 -9.09 4.10 -34.66
N VAL A 676 -8.29 4.83 -33.90
CA VAL A 676 -6.84 4.81 -33.99
C VAL A 676 -6.27 4.17 -32.74
N THR A 677 -5.51 3.08 -32.89
CA THR A 677 -4.84 2.38 -31.78
C THR A 677 -3.33 2.37 -31.99
N ASP A 678 -2.58 2.46 -30.89
CA ASP A 678 -1.11 2.37 -30.93
C ASP A 678 -0.61 0.92 -30.93
N ASP A 679 -1.47 -0.02 -30.59
CA ASP A 679 -1.17 -1.44 -30.49
C ASP A 679 -1.46 -2.15 -31.83
N GLY A 680 -0.49 -2.92 -32.28
CA GLY A 680 -0.49 -3.56 -33.59
C GLY A 680 -1.49 -4.71 -33.80
N ASP A 681 -2.43 -5.00 -32.87
CA ASP A 681 -3.29 -6.17 -32.93
C ASP A 681 -4.74 -5.92 -33.41
N GLY A 682 -5.17 -4.65 -33.46
CA GLY A 682 -6.49 -4.26 -33.99
C GLY A 682 -7.71 -4.80 -33.24
N THR A 683 -7.53 -5.43 -32.06
CA THR A 683 -8.60 -6.12 -31.32
C THR A 683 -9.62 -5.18 -30.69
N ALA A 684 -9.24 -3.93 -30.45
CA ALA A 684 -10.15 -2.91 -29.88
C ALA A 684 -11.36 -2.57 -30.80
N GLY A 685 -11.21 -2.76 -32.12
CA GLY A 685 -12.30 -2.47 -33.09
C GLY A 685 -13.40 -3.53 -33.13
N SER A 686 -13.16 -4.75 -32.65
CA SER A 686 -14.11 -5.87 -32.79
C SER A 686 -15.37 -5.77 -31.92
N ALA A 687 -15.39 -4.85 -30.96
CA ALA A 687 -16.51 -4.66 -30.03
C ALA A 687 -17.46 -3.49 -30.39
N LEU A 688 -17.20 -2.76 -31.48
CA LEU A 688 -18.01 -1.59 -31.85
C LEU A 688 -19.23 -1.99 -32.74
N PRO A 689 -20.44 -1.56 -32.40
CA PRO A 689 -21.65 -1.95 -33.13
C PRO A 689 -21.89 -1.21 -34.45
N HIS A 690 -21.04 -0.27 -34.82
CA HIS A 690 -21.16 0.55 -36.02
C HIS A 690 -20.07 0.29 -37.05
N PRO A 691 -20.29 0.58 -38.35
CA PRO A 691 -19.21 0.54 -39.35
C PRO A 691 -18.06 1.43 -38.93
N HIS A 692 -16.88 0.86 -38.79
CA HIS A 692 -15.68 1.57 -38.37
C HIS A 692 -14.45 1.10 -39.14
N THR A 693 -13.45 1.95 -39.22
CA THR A 693 -12.13 1.62 -39.77
C THR A 693 -11.10 1.71 -38.66
N VAL A 694 -10.28 0.68 -38.50
CA VAL A 694 -9.22 0.62 -37.48
C VAL A 694 -7.89 0.94 -38.15
N HIS A 695 -7.19 1.97 -37.64
CA HIS A 695 -5.83 2.29 -38.04
C HIS A 695 -4.88 2.00 -36.86
N THR A 696 -3.89 1.17 -37.09
CA THR A 696 -2.83 0.83 -36.12
C THR A 696 -1.57 1.65 -36.40
N GLY A 697 -0.85 2.14 -35.37
CA GLY A 697 0.38 2.92 -35.53
C GLY A 697 0.27 4.42 -35.17
N GLY A 698 -0.78 4.79 -34.43
CA GLY A 698 -0.97 6.14 -33.93
C GLY A 698 -1.42 7.18 -34.98
N LEU A 699 -1.64 8.41 -34.54
CA LEU A 699 -2.15 9.53 -35.38
C LEU A 699 -1.30 9.81 -36.62
N ALA A 700 0.01 9.48 -36.60
CA ALA A 700 0.90 9.68 -37.73
C ALA A 700 0.68 8.72 -38.91
N ALA A 701 -0.09 7.63 -38.71
CA ALA A 701 -0.38 6.62 -39.74
C ALA A 701 -1.64 6.93 -40.55
N LEU A 702 -2.34 8.02 -40.26
CA LEU A 702 -3.57 8.37 -40.94
C LEU A 702 -3.31 9.02 -42.32
N PRO A 703 -4.05 8.63 -43.37
CA PRO A 703 -3.97 9.29 -44.67
C PRO A 703 -4.45 10.75 -44.56
N ALA A 704 -3.75 11.70 -45.18
CA ALA A 704 -3.96 13.14 -45.08
C ALA A 704 -5.30 13.69 -45.66
N ALA A 705 -6.29 12.83 -46.01
CA ALA A 705 -7.49 13.18 -46.72
C ALA A 705 -8.82 12.79 -46.05
N GLU A 706 -8.81 12.14 -44.89
CA GLU A 706 -10.06 11.73 -44.20
C GLU A 706 -10.32 12.55 -42.93
N PRO A 707 -11.58 12.96 -42.68
CA PRO A 707 -11.92 13.59 -41.40
C PRO A 707 -11.79 12.60 -40.27
N VAL A 708 -10.84 12.81 -39.38
CA VAL A 708 -10.62 11.98 -38.19
C VAL A 708 -11.62 12.37 -37.13
N THR A 709 -12.49 11.47 -36.74
CA THR A 709 -13.31 11.59 -35.54
C THR A 709 -12.66 10.70 -34.48
N ALA A 710 -11.87 11.31 -33.59
CA ALA A 710 -11.25 10.58 -32.48
C ALA A 710 -12.26 10.40 -31.32
N LEU A 711 -12.34 9.20 -30.81
CA LEU A 711 -13.02 8.86 -29.55
C LEU A 711 -12.02 8.89 -28.38
#